data_791ec72488f45c10a89a56fb8da0c764
#
_entry.id   791ec72488f45c10a89a56fb8da0c764
#
_cell.length_a   1.000
_cell.length_b   1.000
_cell.length_c   1.000
_cell.angle_alpha   90.00
_cell.angle_beta   90.00
_cell.angle_gamma   90.00
#
_symmetry.space_group_name_H-M   'P 1'
#
loop_
_entity.id
_entity.type
_entity.pdbx_description
1 polymer ?
#
loop_
_entity_poly.entity_id
_entity_poly.type
_entity_poly.pdbx_seq_one_letter_code
_entity_poly.pdbx_strand_id
1 'polypeptide(L)'
;MHMKLQLVGSRHFSNMDKIRLNIRKYIENIEKIGVLSSPKFSFDRKIQDYIAKLRENFVEIGRLAAENREILDHYLFPVLQREKLSDTDRILLKEAFDALVNGYTMENVDIPIATMIADKLLDDALVEGDDEALIRALDDNVLANYNLMNMSKRTQGYATVCERARENGFRAARLLLTYVQPDKFLTLQEDDSREAVLTNARYISALYENMCGDYETNRENIEILQNAFQLAENPFYREHSPEFDWNYYQLRTCEYFGMVLEQDNSRGFDQLQCREVQKKCALLKKLWKKNPMENEKIITLAEVQLLSARAEYLSGILSKEEYKQILSGLYRQRNTDRFTINDVFINVLLPIEYIHLFDDCSISEKDKSIVEEIYHNATNYAFRLPDQLSFNFLLEYFCELLACFIEIPGGMTFQELGLNCLAAFHPPTYVHSMMVGKLTVCLCTQLLQSHPEAFRGIMGYDGRTPMTENQKYDILSFAYQSGLCHDFGKLYVMDVISVYGRKILENEFAMIKSHPRLGDMLLSRCESTRRYANIAKGHHKWYDNTKGYPEDFDTGKVPEKVIIDLVAVADCIDAATDTVGRSYNRGKTLDDMKAELTEGAGTRYTPYIVELLEDEKVCRDITYILTQYRERLYRSTYMRLQQVTEWESHDFESQEMQ
;
A
#
# COMPACT_ATOMS: atom_id res chain seq x y z
N MET A 1 -14.42 -38.14 -52.06
CA MET A 1 -13.40 -37.13 -52.42
C MET A 1 -12.84 -36.62 -51.10
N HIS A 2 -11.77 -37.30 -50.59
CA HIS A 2 -11.13 -36.99 -49.30
C HIS A 2 -10.11 -35.87 -49.53
N MET A 3 -10.35 -34.69 -49.00
CA MET A 3 -9.36 -33.65 -48.90
C MET A 3 -8.55 -33.82 -47.62
N LYS A 4 -7.30 -34.23 -47.77
CA LYS A 4 -6.27 -34.26 -46.71
C LYS A 4 -5.99 -32.82 -46.28
N LEU A 5 -6.33 -32.46 -45.06
CA LEU A 5 -5.76 -31.31 -44.39
C LEU A 5 -4.26 -31.62 -44.08
N GLN A 6 -3.39 -30.97 -44.82
CA GLN A 6 -1.96 -30.96 -44.55
C GLN A 6 -1.74 -30.18 -43.24
N LEU A 7 -1.20 -30.84 -42.25
CA LEU A 7 -0.62 -30.23 -41.07
C LEU A 7 0.44 -29.21 -41.52
N VAL A 8 0.17 -27.94 -41.28
CA VAL A 8 1.15 -26.86 -41.42
C VAL A 8 2.23 -27.09 -40.41
N GLY A 9 3.47 -27.14 -40.88
CA GLY A 9 4.66 -27.52 -40.15
C GLY A 9 4.83 -26.79 -38.82
N SER A 10 5.36 -27.53 -37.85
CA SER A 10 5.88 -27.02 -36.59
C SER A 10 6.94 -25.94 -36.89
N ARG A 11 6.57 -24.67 -36.79
CA ARG A 11 7.56 -23.60 -36.73
C ARG A 11 8.44 -23.89 -35.52
N HIS A 12 9.72 -24.19 -35.75
CA HIS A 12 10.73 -24.17 -34.71
C HIS A 12 10.82 -22.70 -34.25
N PHE A 13 10.12 -22.38 -33.17
CA PHE A 13 10.31 -21.10 -32.48
C PHE A 13 11.78 -21.06 -32.03
N SER A 14 12.45 -19.94 -32.30
CA SER A 14 13.77 -19.69 -31.72
C SER A 14 13.65 -19.71 -30.19
N ASN A 15 14.75 -19.97 -29.48
CA ASN A 15 14.72 -19.94 -28.02
C ASN A 15 14.22 -18.56 -27.51
N MET A 16 14.56 -17.49 -28.21
CA MET A 16 14.14 -16.13 -27.91
C MET A 16 12.65 -15.88 -28.10
N ASP A 17 12.06 -16.41 -29.17
CA ASP A 17 10.61 -16.30 -29.37
C ASP A 17 9.83 -16.98 -28.24
N LYS A 18 10.38 -18.07 -27.71
CA LYS A 18 9.79 -18.76 -26.53
C LYS A 18 9.88 -17.90 -25.29
N ILE A 19 11.03 -17.27 -25.02
CA ILE A 19 11.23 -16.41 -23.86
C ILE A 19 10.26 -15.21 -23.95
N ARG A 20 10.23 -14.52 -25.07
CA ARG A 20 9.31 -13.38 -25.31
C ARG A 20 7.84 -13.76 -25.12
N LEU A 21 7.42 -14.91 -25.68
CA LEU A 21 6.05 -15.41 -25.52
C LEU A 21 5.71 -15.68 -24.04
N ASN A 22 6.63 -16.29 -23.29
CA ASN A 22 6.41 -16.60 -21.88
C ASN A 22 6.39 -15.33 -20.99
N ILE A 23 7.23 -14.33 -21.27
CA ILE A 23 7.19 -13.06 -20.55
C ILE A 23 5.86 -12.32 -20.79
N ARG A 24 5.38 -12.27 -22.06
CA ARG A 24 4.05 -11.73 -22.35
C ARG A 24 2.95 -12.47 -21.59
N LYS A 25 3.03 -13.79 -21.55
CA LYS A 25 2.08 -14.60 -20.78
C LYS A 25 2.14 -14.33 -19.28
N TYR A 26 3.32 -14.05 -18.74
CA TYR A 26 3.46 -13.62 -17.36
C TYR A 26 2.66 -12.34 -17.09
N ILE A 27 2.80 -11.33 -17.94
CA ILE A 27 2.09 -10.05 -17.82
C ILE A 27 0.58 -10.26 -17.94
N GLU A 28 0.12 -10.97 -18.97
CA GLU A 28 -1.30 -11.32 -19.15
C GLU A 28 -1.88 -12.08 -17.93
N ASN A 29 -1.08 -12.97 -17.33
CA ASN A 29 -1.48 -13.68 -16.12
C ASN A 29 -1.60 -12.75 -14.92
N ILE A 30 -0.67 -11.79 -14.74
CA ILE A 30 -0.73 -10.80 -13.65
C ILE A 30 -1.99 -9.92 -13.79
N GLU A 31 -2.27 -9.41 -15.00
CA GLU A 31 -3.49 -8.63 -15.26
C GLU A 31 -4.76 -9.43 -14.96
N LYS A 32 -4.80 -10.70 -15.40
CA LYS A 32 -5.92 -11.60 -15.10
C LYS A 32 -6.07 -11.88 -13.61
N ILE A 33 -4.97 -12.04 -12.89
CA ILE A 33 -4.97 -12.20 -11.43
C ILE A 33 -5.53 -10.94 -10.76
N GLY A 34 -5.13 -9.75 -11.22
CA GLY A 34 -5.68 -8.48 -10.74
C GLY A 34 -7.21 -8.46 -10.83
N VAL A 35 -7.76 -8.85 -11.98
CA VAL A 35 -9.23 -8.94 -12.16
C VAL A 35 -9.86 -9.99 -11.25
N LEU A 36 -9.25 -11.17 -11.10
CA LEU A 36 -9.80 -12.24 -10.29
C LEU A 36 -9.72 -11.97 -8.77
N SER A 37 -8.71 -11.25 -8.32
CA SER A 37 -8.52 -10.87 -6.92
C SER A 37 -9.33 -9.64 -6.52
N SER A 38 -9.91 -8.95 -7.50
CA SER A 38 -10.73 -7.77 -7.31
C SER A 38 -11.89 -8.05 -6.35
N PRO A 39 -12.05 -7.28 -5.27
CA PRO A 39 -13.17 -7.46 -4.34
C PRO A 39 -14.52 -7.04 -4.94
N LYS A 40 -14.52 -6.31 -6.05
CA LYS A 40 -15.72 -5.72 -6.67
C LYS A 40 -15.99 -6.28 -8.07
N PHE A 41 -15.56 -7.51 -8.35
CA PHE A 41 -15.79 -8.10 -9.66
C PHE A 41 -17.30 -8.19 -9.99
N SER A 42 -17.66 -8.01 -11.27
CA SER A 42 -19.04 -8.06 -11.73
C SER A 42 -19.70 -9.38 -11.38
N PHE A 43 -20.91 -9.32 -10.83
CA PHE A 43 -21.62 -10.46 -10.32
C PHE A 43 -23.11 -10.36 -10.64
N ASP A 44 -23.57 -11.20 -11.59
CA ASP A 44 -24.96 -11.18 -12.12
C ASP A 44 -25.90 -12.16 -11.41
N ARG A 45 -25.45 -12.78 -10.30
CA ARG A 45 -26.15 -13.88 -9.66
C ARG A 45 -26.49 -13.57 -8.21
N LYS A 46 -27.31 -14.44 -7.62
CA LYS A 46 -27.64 -14.35 -6.19
C LYS A 46 -26.37 -14.43 -5.31
N ILE A 47 -26.36 -13.71 -4.21
CA ILE A 47 -25.25 -13.65 -3.26
C ILE A 47 -24.76 -15.02 -2.77
N GLN A 48 -25.66 -16.03 -2.76
CA GLN A 48 -25.33 -17.40 -2.40
C GLN A 48 -24.25 -18.03 -3.29
N ASP A 49 -24.21 -17.65 -4.57
CA ASP A 49 -23.22 -18.14 -5.52
C ASP A 49 -21.88 -17.38 -5.41
N TYR A 50 -21.88 -16.25 -4.69
CA TYR A 50 -20.73 -15.36 -4.59
C TYR A 50 -19.53 -16.02 -3.92
N ILE A 51 -19.75 -16.70 -2.80
CA ILE A 51 -18.69 -17.41 -2.07
C ILE A 51 -18.10 -18.54 -2.91
N ALA A 52 -18.96 -19.27 -3.64
CA ALA A 52 -18.48 -20.29 -4.58
C ALA A 52 -17.60 -19.67 -5.68
N LYS A 53 -18.03 -18.55 -6.25
CA LYS A 53 -17.26 -17.82 -7.26
C LYS A 53 -15.94 -17.28 -6.74
N LEU A 54 -15.93 -16.74 -5.52
CA LEU A 54 -14.72 -16.27 -4.87
C LEU A 54 -13.70 -17.42 -4.69
N ARG A 55 -14.15 -18.58 -4.22
CA ARG A 55 -13.30 -19.79 -4.13
C ARG A 55 -12.75 -20.21 -5.49
N GLU A 56 -13.58 -20.24 -6.54
CA GLU A 56 -13.14 -20.53 -7.91
C GLU A 56 -12.07 -19.55 -8.38
N ASN A 57 -12.25 -18.25 -8.13
CA ASN A 57 -11.28 -17.23 -8.48
C ASN A 57 -9.94 -17.48 -7.78
N PHE A 58 -9.91 -17.73 -6.48
CA PHE A 58 -8.67 -18.00 -5.75
C PHE A 58 -7.98 -19.30 -6.18
N VAL A 59 -8.74 -20.33 -6.60
CA VAL A 59 -8.16 -21.54 -7.21
C VAL A 59 -7.49 -21.21 -8.54
N GLU A 60 -8.13 -20.39 -9.39
CA GLU A 60 -7.54 -19.98 -10.67
C GLU A 60 -6.33 -19.05 -10.46
N ILE A 61 -6.38 -18.12 -9.49
CA ILE A 61 -5.23 -17.31 -9.08
C ILE A 61 -4.05 -18.21 -8.70
N GLY A 62 -4.27 -19.22 -7.86
CA GLY A 62 -3.23 -20.17 -7.46
C GLY A 62 -2.62 -20.93 -8.66
N ARG A 63 -3.44 -21.30 -9.66
CA ARG A 63 -2.98 -21.94 -10.90
C ARG A 63 -2.10 -20.99 -11.73
N LEU A 64 -2.58 -19.74 -11.93
CA LEU A 64 -1.83 -18.73 -12.69
C LEU A 64 -0.52 -18.34 -11.99
N ALA A 65 -0.52 -18.21 -10.68
CA ALA A 65 0.68 -17.93 -9.90
C ALA A 65 1.73 -19.06 -10.00
N ALA A 66 1.28 -20.32 -10.02
CA ALA A 66 2.17 -21.46 -10.24
C ALA A 66 2.78 -21.42 -11.65
N GLU A 67 1.99 -21.10 -12.68
CA GLU A 67 2.47 -20.92 -14.05
C GLU A 67 3.47 -19.75 -14.15
N ASN A 68 3.17 -18.62 -13.50
CA ASN A 68 4.08 -17.48 -13.46
C ASN A 68 5.41 -17.81 -12.80
N ARG A 69 5.40 -18.62 -11.75
CA ARG A 69 6.62 -19.10 -11.12
C ARG A 69 7.49 -19.89 -12.10
N GLU A 70 6.90 -20.82 -12.86
CA GLU A 70 7.60 -21.58 -13.90
C GLU A 70 8.18 -20.66 -14.97
N ILE A 71 7.44 -19.61 -15.36
CA ILE A 71 7.89 -18.62 -16.33
C ILE A 71 9.11 -17.85 -15.80
N LEU A 72 9.03 -17.33 -14.60
CA LEU A 72 10.13 -16.57 -13.98
C LEU A 72 11.37 -17.44 -13.80
N ASP A 73 11.22 -18.63 -13.24
CA ASP A 73 12.34 -19.53 -12.92
C ASP A 73 13.05 -20.06 -14.18
N HIS A 74 12.32 -20.28 -15.29
CA HIS A 74 12.90 -20.89 -16.49
C HIS A 74 13.23 -19.90 -17.63
N TYR A 75 12.61 -18.72 -17.64
CA TYR A 75 12.77 -17.80 -18.78
C TYR A 75 13.33 -16.42 -18.40
N LEU A 76 12.91 -15.78 -17.29
CA LEU A 76 13.37 -14.45 -16.93
C LEU A 76 14.63 -14.47 -16.07
N PHE A 77 14.61 -15.17 -14.93
CA PHE A 77 15.74 -15.19 -14.00
C PHE A 77 17.04 -15.73 -14.62
N PRO A 78 17.03 -16.75 -15.49
CA PRO A 78 18.24 -17.17 -16.18
C PRO A 78 18.86 -16.09 -17.10
N VAL A 79 18.04 -15.18 -17.66
CA VAL A 79 18.56 -14.05 -18.45
C VAL A 79 19.17 -13.01 -17.53
N LEU A 80 18.51 -12.67 -16.41
CA LEU A 80 19.04 -11.73 -15.42
C LEU A 80 20.36 -12.18 -14.77
N GLN A 81 20.61 -13.49 -14.70
CA GLN A 81 21.84 -14.07 -14.12
C GLN A 81 23.01 -14.13 -15.09
N ARG A 82 22.85 -13.77 -16.37
CA ARG A 82 23.95 -13.76 -17.33
C ARG A 82 24.99 -12.71 -16.96
N GLU A 83 26.29 -13.06 -17.06
CA GLU A 83 27.37 -12.10 -16.82
C GLU A 83 27.31 -10.96 -17.84
N LYS A 84 27.09 -11.29 -19.12
CA LYS A 84 26.97 -10.35 -20.24
C LYS A 84 25.67 -10.60 -21.01
N LEU A 85 24.96 -9.54 -21.33
CA LEU A 85 23.77 -9.60 -22.16
C LEU A 85 24.14 -9.57 -23.65
N SER A 86 23.40 -10.32 -24.47
CA SER A 86 23.40 -10.14 -25.92
C SER A 86 22.45 -9.00 -26.29
N ASP A 87 22.58 -8.43 -27.49
CA ASP A 87 21.65 -7.40 -27.99
C ASP A 87 20.18 -7.86 -27.92
N THR A 88 19.97 -9.14 -28.20
CA THR A 88 18.63 -9.74 -28.14
C THR A 88 18.12 -9.83 -26.69
N ASP A 89 19.00 -10.06 -25.71
CA ASP A 89 18.63 -10.05 -24.29
C ASP A 89 18.27 -8.65 -23.83
N ARG A 90 19.03 -7.62 -24.26
CA ARG A 90 18.73 -6.22 -23.94
C ARG A 90 17.35 -5.81 -24.45
N ILE A 91 17.07 -6.09 -25.73
CA ILE A 91 15.75 -5.81 -26.32
C ILE A 91 14.64 -6.51 -25.54
N LEU A 92 14.83 -7.79 -25.22
CA LEU A 92 13.85 -8.56 -24.47
C LEU A 92 13.59 -7.99 -23.06
N LEU A 93 14.66 -7.66 -22.33
CA LEU A 93 14.55 -7.11 -20.99
C LEU A 93 13.93 -5.71 -21.03
N LYS A 94 14.25 -4.89 -22.03
CA LYS A 94 13.60 -3.58 -22.21
C LYS A 94 12.10 -3.71 -22.50
N GLU A 95 11.71 -4.59 -23.44
CA GLU A 95 10.30 -4.87 -23.72
C GLU A 95 9.57 -5.38 -22.44
N ALA A 96 10.23 -6.20 -21.64
CA ALA A 96 9.67 -6.70 -20.38
C ALA A 96 9.53 -5.57 -19.34
N PHE A 97 10.53 -4.71 -19.22
CA PHE A 97 10.49 -3.55 -18.32
C PHE A 97 9.32 -2.62 -18.67
N ASP A 98 9.22 -2.21 -19.95
CA ASP A 98 8.17 -1.30 -20.43
C ASP A 98 6.76 -1.87 -20.25
N ALA A 99 6.61 -3.19 -20.24
CA ALA A 99 5.35 -3.84 -19.98
C ALA A 99 5.01 -3.98 -18.48
N LEU A 100 6.02 -3.93 -17.61
CA LEU A 100 5.83 -4.05 -16.15
C LEU A 100 5.68 -2.70 -15.46
N VAL A 101 6.16 -1.61 -16.06
CA VAL A 101 6.14 -0.27 -15.51
C VAL A 101 5.46 0.70 -16.48
N ASN A 102 4.46 1.41 -16.02
CA ASN A 102 3.76 2.43 -16.79
C ASN A 102 4.12 3.85 -16.33
N GLY A 103 5.38 4.22 -16.54
CA GLY A 103 5.89 5.54 -16.20
C GLY A 103 5.90 5.81 -14.68
N TYR A 104 5.85 7.10 -14.32
CA TYR A 104 5.75 7.56 -12.92
C TYR A 104 4.31 7.48 -12.38
N THR A 105 3.42 6.82 -13.10
CA THR A 105 2.06 6.55 -12.65
C THR A 105 2.03 5.27 -11.80
N MET A 106 1.10 5.18 -10.89
CA MET A 106 1.00 4.03 -9.99
C MET A 106 0.31 2.80 -10.62
N GLU A 107 0.21 2.77 -11.95
CA GLU A 107 -0.37 1.65 -12.73
C GLU A 107 0.70 0.62 -13.13
N ASN A 108 1.56 0.26 -12.18
CA ASN A 108 2.64 -0.67 -12.44
C ASN A 108 2.16 -2.11 -12.22
N VAL A 109 2.61 -3.01 -13.09
CA VAL A 109 2.23 -4.44 -13.04
C VAL A 109 3.06 -5.20 -11.99
N ASP A 110 4.37 -5.00 -11.96
CA ASP A 110 5.27 -5.66 -10.99
C ASP A 110 6.56 -4.85 -10.78
N ILE A 111 6.54 -3.93 -9.83
CA ILE A 111 7.66 -3.03 -9.53
C ILE A 111 8.94 -3.77 -9.12
N PRO A 112 8.92 -4.76 -8.20
CA PRO A 112 10.14 -5.46 -7.81
C PRO A 112 10.83 -6.21 -8.95
N ILE A 113 10.07 -6.86 -9.82
CA ILE A 113 10.64 -7.54 -11.00
C ILE A 113 11.17 -6.51 -12.00
N ALA A 114 10.45 -5.42 -12.24
CA ALA A 114 10.92 -4.34 -13.11
C ALA A 114 12.23 -3.72 -12.59
N THR A 115 12.38 -3.53 -11.28
CA THR A 115 13.61 -3.02 -10.68
C THR A 115 14.79 -3.97 -10.90
N MET A 116 14.60 -5.29 -10.77
CA MET A 116 15.63 -6.26 -11.07
C MET A 116 16.08 -6.20 -12.53
N ILE A 117 15.15 -5.96 -13.46
CA ILE A 117 15.44 -5.80 -14.88
C ILE A 117 16.22 -4.51 -15.12
N ALA A 118 15.79 -3.39 -14.56
CA ALA A 118 16.45 -2.09 -14.71
C ALA A 118 17.88 -2.10 -14.14
N ASP A 119 18.07 -2.69 -12.97
CA ASP A 119 19.40 -2.88 -12.38
C ASP A 119 20.33 -3.68 -13.32
N LYS A 120 19.82 -4.77 -13.91
CA LYS A 120 20.60 -5.60 -14.85
C LYS A 120 20.95 -4.87 -16.15
N LEU A 121 19.99 -4.10 -16.70
CA LEU A 121 20.23 -3.29 -17.90
C LEU A 121 21.27 -2.18 -17.62
N LEU A 122 21.21 -1.55 -16.46
CA LEU A 122 22.19 -0.54 -16.06
C LEU A 122 23.58 -1.10 -15.86
N ASP A 123 23.71 -2.24 -15.17
CA ASP A 123 24.99 -2.90 -14.97
C ASP A 123 25.67 -3.26 -16.32
N ASP A 124 24.89 -3.72 -17.29
CA ASP A 124 25.38 -4.08 -18.63
C ASP A 124 25.76 -2.81 -19.43
N ALA A 125 24.94 -1.76 -19.40
CA ALA A 125 25.20 -0.50 -20.11
C ALA A 125 26.46 0.23 -19.59
N LEU A 126 26.72 0.17 -18.28
CA LEU A 126 27.93 0.75 -17.66
C LEU A 126 29.24 0.09 -18.19
N VAL A 127 29.16 -1.15 -18.64
CA VAL A 127 30.32 -1.89 -19.20
C VAL A 127 30.47 -1.65 -20.70
N GLU A 128 29.39 -1.39 -21.41
CA GLU A 128 29.39 -1.28 -22.87
C GLU A 128 30.02 0.04 -23.38
N GLY A 129 29.81 1.16 -22.66
CA GLY A 129 30.39 2.46 -22.99
C GLY A 129 29.67 3.20 -24.13
N ASP A 130 28.42 2.83 -24.43
CA ASP A 130 27.51 3.58 -25.31
C ASP A 130 26.68 4.56 -24.48
N ASP A 131 26.85 5.85 -24.69
CA ASP A 131 26.18 6.92 -23.94
C ASP A 131 24.65 6.87 -24.10
N GLU A 132 24.13 6.57 -25.29
CA GLU A 132 22.69 6.50 -25.54
C GLU A 132 22.05 5.30 -24.80
N ALA A 133 22.70 4.14 -24.87
CA ALA A 133 22.26 2.97 -24.11
C ALA A 133 22.35 3.20 -22.60
N LEU A 134 23.38 3.89 -22.13
CA LEU A 134 23.55 4.21 -20.73
C LEU A 134 22.47 5.18 -20.24
N ILE A 135 22.13 6.21 -20.99
CA ILE A 135 21.08 7.17 -20.63
C ILE A 135 19.73 6.47 -20.50
N ARG A 136 19.36 5.61 -21.46
CA ARG A 136 18.11 4.83 -21.39
C ARG A 136 18.07 3.93 -20.14
N ALA A 137 19.17 3.23 -19.87
CA ALA A 137 19.25 2.37 -18.69
C ALA A 137 19.23 3.14 -17.36
N LEU A 138 19.81 4.34 -17.32
CA LEU A 138 19.75 5.23 -16.15
C LEU A 138 18.34 5.75 -15.92
N ASP A 139 17.62 6.15 -16.97
CA ASP A 139 16.24 6.62 -16.91
C ASP A 139 15.31 5.53 -16.38
N ASP A 140 15.40 4.31 -16.95
CA ASP A 140 14.67 3.13 -16.49
C ASP A 140 14.98 2.81 -15.02
N ASN A 141 16.24 2.94 -14.60
CA ASN A 141 16.66 2.67 -13.23
C ASN A 141 16.13 3.72 -12.24
N VAL A 142 16.14 5.01 -12.60
CA VAL A 142 15.52 6.08 -11.79
C VAL A 142 14.03 5.81 -11.62
N LEU A 143 13.34 5.51 -12.71
CA LEU A 143 11.90 5.23 -12.70
C LEU A 143 11.55 4.01 -11.82
N ALA A 144 12.28 2.90 -11.99
CA ALA A 144 12.06 1.68 -11.23
C ALA A 144 12.29 1.90 -9.73
N ASN A 145 13.39 2.56 -9.36
CA ASN A 145 13.73 2.83 -7.97
C ASN A 145 12.81 3.86 -7.33
N TYR A 146 12.34 4.87 -8.05
CA TYR A 146 11.31 5.79 -7.58
C TYR A 146 10.02 5.02 -7.21
N ASN A 147 9.54 4.16 -8.10
CA ASN A 147 8.35 3.36 -7.85
C ASN A 147 8.54 2.39 -6.67
N LEU A 148 9.70 1.72 -6.57
CA LEU A 148 10.03 0.84 -5.46
C LEU A 148 10.16 1.59 -4.13
N MET A 149 10.72 2.79 -4.15
CA MET A 149 10.79 3.69 -2.99
C MET A 149 9.37 4.01 -2.50
N ASN A 150 8.47 4.43 -3.39
CA ASN A 150 7.09 4.75 -3.04
C ASN A 150 6.32 3.54 -2.49
N MET A 151 6.46 2.38 -3.11
CA MET A 151 5.87 1.13 -2.63
C MET A 151 6.35 0.76 -1.21
N SER A 152 7.60 1.09 -0.86
CA SER A 152 8.25 0.67 0.38
C SER A 152 8.35 1.76 1.46
N LYS A 153 8.01 3.02 1.15
CA LYS A 153 8.25 4.19 2.03
C LYS A 153 7.64 4.06 3.43
N ARG A 154 6.47 3.44 3.53
CA ARG A 154 5.79 3.22 4.82
C ARG A 154 6.50 2.21 5.75
N THR A 155 7.44 1.43 5.19
CA THR A 155 8.27 0.49 5.95
C THR A 155 9.64 1.04 6.32
N GLN A 156 9.91 2.30 5.99
CA GLN A 156 11.18 2.97 6.29
C GLN A 156 11.53 2.88 7.78
N GLY A 157 12.80 2.57 8.06
CA GLY A 157 13.27 2.32 9.43
C GLY A 157 13.00 0.91 9.97
N TYR A 158 12.21 0.08 9.26
CA TYR A 158 11.93 -1.31 9.63
C TYR A 158 12.41 -2.31 8.57
N ALA A 159 12.37 -1.92 7.30
CA ALA A 159 12.94 -2.67 6.18
C ALA A 159 13.82 -1.72 5.35
N THR A 160 14.94 -2.19 4.84
CA THR A 160 15.94 -1.38 4.13
C THR A 160 15.66 -1.20 2.65
N VAL A 161 14.45 -1.58 2.19
CA VAL A 161 14.10 -1.54 0.76
C VAL A 161 13.98 -0.12 0.26
N CYS A 162 13.30 0.74 1.03
CA CYS A 162 13.10 2.15 0.70
C CYS A 162 14.42 2.92 0.59
N GLU A 163 15.29 2.77 1.59
CA GLU A 163 16.59 3.43 1.63
C GLU A 163 17.46 3.01 0.45
N ARG A 164 17.53 1.70 0.15
CA ARG A 164 18.28 1.17 -1.00
C ARG A 164 17.74 1.66 -2.34
N ALA A 165 16.42 1.65 -2.52
CA ALA A 165 15.79 2.16 -3.73
C ALA A 165 16.12 3.66 -3.93
N ARG A 166 16.02 4.45 -2.86
CA ARG A 166 16.39 5.88 -2.90
C ARG A 166 17.86 6.08 -3.27
N GLU A 167 18.78 5.37 -2.63
CA GLU A 167 20.22 5.46 -2.91
C GLU A 167 20.54 5.10 -4.37
N ASN A 168 19.95 4.01 -4.88
CA ASN A 168 20.12 3.60 -6.27
C ASN A 168 19.56 4.64 -7.24
N GLY A 169 18.34 5.12 -6.99
CA GLY A 169 17.72 6.17 -7.79
C GLY A 169 18.54 7.45 -7.82
N PHE A 170 19.04 7.92 -6.67
CA PHE A 170 19.94 9.08 -6.61
C PHE A 170 21.24 8.88 -7.37
N ARG A 171 21.86 7.69 -7.25
CA ARG A 171 23.08 7.38 -7.99
C ARG A 171 22.85 7.46 -9.50
N ALA A 172 21.79 6.84 -9.99
CA ALA A 172 21.43 6.84 -11.40
C ALA A 172 21.07 8.28 -11.88
N ALA A 173 20.23 9.01 -11.15
CA ALA A 173 19.82 10.36 -11.50
C ALA A 173 21.02 11.34 -11.52
N ARG A 174 21.93 11.27 -10.55
CA ARG A 174 23.13 12.13 -10.53
C ARG A 174 24.05 11.86 -11.71
N LEU A 175 24.20 10.61 -12.13
CA LEU A 175 25.00 10.27 -13.30
C LEU A 175 24.33 10.82 -14.56
N LEU A 176 23.03 10.65 -14.70
CA LEU A 176 22.24 11.17 -15.81
C LEU A 176 22.30 12.70 -15.89
N LEU A 177 22.25 13.42 -14.76
CA LEU A 177 22.39 14.86 -14.70
C LEU A 177 23.76 15.38 -15.20
N THR A 178 24.81 14.56 -15.29
CA THR A 178 26.08 14.98 -15.90
C THR A 178 25.93 15.31 -17.38
N TYR A 179 24.93 14.74 -18.05
CA TYR A 179 24.60 14.97 -19.46
C TYR A 179 23.81 16.27 -19.71
N VAL A 180 23.40 16.98 -18.66
CA VAL A 180 22.81 18.32 -18.77
C VAL A 180 23.86 19.34 -19.19
N GLN A 181 25.18 19.09 -19.00
CA GLN A 181 26.23 19.99 -19.44
C GLN A 181 26.18 20.18 -20.97
N PRO A 182 26.25 21.41 -21.50
CA PRO A 182 26.04 21.70 -22.94
C PRO A 182 26.92 20.88 -23.89
N ASP A 183 28.17 20.65 -23.53
CA ASP A 183 29.11 19.84 -24.32
C ASP A 183 28.70 18.37 -24.41
N LYS A 184 28.28 17.78 -23.33
CA LYS A 184 27.75 16.41 -23.30
C LYS A 184 26.36 16.33 -23.93
N PHE A 185 25.48 17.29 -23.64
CA PHE A 185 24.13 17.33 -24.22
C PHE A 185 24.17 17.33 -25.75
N LEU A 186 25.13 18.02 -26.35
CA LEU A 186 25.34 18.05 -27.80
C LEU A 186 25.87 16.74 -28.38
N THR A 187 26.43 15.82 -27.58
CA THR A 187 26.85 14.49 -28.07
C THR A 187 25.69 13.57 -28.30
N LEU A 188 24.53 13.82 -27.66
CA LEU A 188 23.33 13.00 -27.77
C LEU A 188 22.67 13.18 -29.13
N GLN A 189 22.44 12.07 -29.82
CA GLN A 189 21.86 12.05 -31.17
C GLN A 189 20.35 11.78 -31.13
N GLU A 190 19.88 11.01 -30.13
CA GLU A 190 18.50 10.60 -30.00
C GLU A 190 17.71 11.64 -29.17
N ASP A 191 16.52 12.01 -29.67
CA ASP A 191 15.65 12.96 -28.97
C ASP A 191 15.15 12.38 -27.64
N ASP A 192 14.87 11.08 -27.59
CA ASP A 192 14.46 10.38 -26.37
C ASP A 192 15.53 10.48 -25.27
N SER A 193 16.81 10.39 -25.62
CA SER A 193 17.91 10.57 -24.65
C SER A 193 18.00 12.01 -24.12
N ARG A 194 17.79 13.00 -24.97
CA ARG A 194 17.71 14.39 -24.54
C ARG A 194 16.52 14.65 -23.63
N GLU A 195 15.36 14.08 -23.99
CA GLU A 195 14.15 14.14 -23.17
C GLU A 195 14.35 13.50 -21.79
N ALA A 196 14.96 12.30 -21.74
CA ALA A 196 15.30 11.62 -20.48
C ALA A 196 16.17 12.49 -19.58
N VAL A 197 17.24 13.10 -20.14
CA VAL A 197 18.14 14.00 -19.40
C VAL A 197 17.40 15.22 -18.84
N LEU A 198 16.59 15.90 -19.65
CA LEU A 198 15.82 17.07 -19.24
C LEU A 198 14.75 16.71 -18.19
N THR A 199 14.03 15.62 -18.41
CA THR A 199 12.97 15.15 -17.50
C THR A 199 13.55 14.79 -16.13
N ASN A 200 14.66 14.05 -16.09
CA ASN A 200 15.29 13.66 -14.83
C ASN A 200 15.92 14.83 -14.07
N ALA A 201 16.28 15.93 -14.74
CA ALA A 201 16.71 17.15 -14.05
C ALA A 201 15.66 17.67 -13.04
N ARG A 202 14.40 17.37 -13.29
CA ARG A 202 13.28 17.66 -12.37
C ARG A 202 12.96 16.46 -11.46
N TYR A 203 12.90 15.25 -12.02
CA TYR A 203 12.47 14.07 -11.28
C TYR A 203 13.39 13.68 -10.12
N ILE A 204 14.65 14.09 -10.12
CA ILE A 204 15.52 13.87 -8.97
C ILE A 204 14.94 14.51 -7.69
N SER A 205 14.14 15.57 -7.79
CA SER A 205 13.45 16.15 -6.65
C SER A 205 12.43 15.20 -6.02
N ALA A 206 11.80 14.34 -6.81
CA ALA A 206 10.84 13.35 -6.31
C ALA A 206 11.48 12.27 -5.42
N LEU A 207 12.79 11.99 -5.60
CA LEU A 207 13.54 11.08 -4.73
C LEU A 207 13.76 11.67 -3.32
N TYR A 208 13.54 12.97 -3.11
CA TYR A 208 13.54 13.61 -1.79
C TYR A 208 12.20 13.45 -1.06
N GLU A 209 11.17 12.94 -1.72
CA GLU A 209 9.88 12.66 -1.11
C GLU A 209 10.04 11.75 0.13
N ASN A 210 9.37 12.11 1.23
CA ASN A 210 9.47 11.44 2.53
C ASN A 210 10.87 11.45 3.20
N MET A 211 11.80 12.26 2.74
CA MET A 211 12.96 12.59 3.55
C MET A 211 12.53 13.55 4.68
N CYS A 212 12.97 13.28 5.90
CA CYS A 212 12.67 14.16 7.04
C CYS A 212 13.06 15.60 6.67
N GLY A 213 12.10 16.51 6.78
CA GLY A 213 12.29 17.91 6.41
C GLY A 213 13.21 18.64 7.38
N ASP A 214 14.52 18.45 7.21
CA ASP A 214 15.51 19.36 7.78
C ASP A 214 15.83 20.47 6.76
N TYR A 215 16.37 21.56 7.27
CA TYR A 215 16.67 22.76 6.47
C TYR A 215 17.58 22.46 5.26
N GLU A 216 18.61 21.64 5.43
CA GLU A 216 19.59 21.37 4.38
C GLU A 216 18.99 20.51 3.26
N THR A 217 18.25 19.48 3.59
CA THR A 217 17.53 18.64 2.62
C THR A 217 16.52 19.46 1.81
N ASN A 218 15.75 20.31 2.48
CA ASN A 218 14.79 21.19 1.84
C ASN A 218 15.48 22.21 0.91
N ARG A 219 16.63 22.76 1.32
CA ARG A 219 17.44 23.66 0.50
C ARG A 219 17.95 22.99 -0.76
N GLU A 220 18.51 21.77 -0.63
CA GLU A 220 18.99 20.99 -1.77
C GLU A 220 17.87 20.72 -2.78
N ASN A 221 16.69 20.32 -2.29
CA ASN A 221 15.55 20.05 -3.17
C ASN A 221 15.07 21.31 -3.91
N ILE A 222 14.98 22.45 -3.22
CA ILE A 222 14.67 23.74 -3.85
C ILE A 222 15.71 24.13 -4.90
N GLU A 223 17.02 23.96 -4.62
CA GLU A 223 18.10 24.24 -5.57
C GLU A 223 18.01 23.37 -6.83
N ILE A 224 17.68 22.08 -6.68
CA ILE A 224 17.45 21.16 -7.81
C ILE A 224 16.30 21.67 -8.69
N LEU A 225 15.18 22.02 -8.09
CA LEU A 225 14.03 22.55 -8.84
C LEU A 225 14.30 23.90 -9.48
N GLN A 226 15.10 24.76 -8.84
CA GLN A 226 15.57 26.02 -9.45
C GLN A 226 16.43 25.77 -10.69
N ASN A 227 17.37 24.81 -10.61
CA ASN A 227 18.20 24.43 -11.74
C ASN A 227 17.35 23.84 -12.88
N ALA A 228 16.43 22.94 -12.57
CA ALA A 228 15.49 22.38 -13.55
C ALA A 228 14.66 23.48 -14.23
N PHE A 229 14.16 24.46 -13.46
CA PHE A 229 13.42 25.58 -14.01
C PHE A 229 14.28 26.47 -14.95
N GLN A 230 15.55 26.68 -14.62
CA GLN A 230 16.50 27.45 -15.46
C GLN A 230 16.75 26.75 -16.81
N LEU A 231 16.72 25.41 -16.88
CA LEU A 231 16.83 24.71 -18.17
C LEU A 231 15.69 25.11 -19.11
N ALA A 232 14.47 25.21 -18.60
CA ALA A 232 13.31 25.63 -19.39
C ALA A 232 13.39 27.10 -19.87
N GLU A 233 14.15 27.97 -19.19
CA GLU A 233 14.34 29.36 -19.58
C GLU A 233 15.58 29.56 -20.49
N ASN A 234 16.47 28.58 -20.57
CA ASN A 234 17.71 28.67 -21.34
C ASN A 234 17.44 28.42 -22.84
N PRO A 235 17.73 29.40 -23.72
CA PRO A 235 17.55 29.28 -25.17
C PRO A 235 18.29 28.07 -25.77
N PHE A 236 19.45 27.73 -25.22
CA PHE A 236 20.27 26.60 -25.70
C PHE A 236 19.47 25.29 -25.76
N TYR A 237 18.82 24.86 -24.65
CA TYR A 237 18.08 23.62 -24.63
C TYR A 237 16.81 23.66 -25.49
N ARG A 238 16.16 24.83 -25.56
CA ARG A 238 15.01 25.04 -26.44
C ARG A 238 15.35 24.92 -27.93
N GLU A 239 16.54 25.40 -28.31
CA GLU A 239 17.04 25.30 -29.68
C GLU A 239 17.42 23.87 -30.07
N HIS A 240 18.02 23.09 -29.12
CA HIS A 240 18.49 21.72 -29.36
C HIS A 240 17.48 20.64 -29.04
N SER A 241 16.31 20.99 -28.46
CA SER A 241 15.18 20.10 -28.21
C SER A 241 13.87 20.86 -28.51
N PRO A 242 13.61 21.25 -29.77
CA PRO A 242 12.46 22.07 -30.13
C PRO A 242 11.12 21.34 -30.00
N GLU A 243 11.11 20.01 -30.12
CA GLU A 243 9.90 19.16 -30.00
C GLU A 243 9.55 18.80 -28.55
N PHE A 244 10.46 19.09 -27.59
CA PHE A 244 10.23 18.82 -26.18
C PHE A 244 9.10 19.70 -25.63
N ASP A 245 8.17 19.13 -24.85
CA ASP A 245 7.05 19.89 -24.30
C ASP A 245 7.48 20.78 -23.12
N TRP A 246 8.02 21.94 -23.47
CA TRP A 246 8.47 22.95 -22.50
C TRP A 246 7.34 23.55 -21.66
N ASN A 247 6.07 23.52 -22.15
CA ASN A 247 4.93 23.95 -21.35
C ASN A 247 4.63 22.95 -20.24
N TYR A 248 4.55 21.68 -20.60
CA TYR A 248 4.42 20.60 -19.64
C TYR A 248 5.54 20.62 -18.61
N TYR A 249 6.78 20.74 -19.06
CA TYR A 249 7.95 20.77 -18.19
C TYR A 249 7.92 21.92 -17.18
N GLN A 250 7.58 23.14 -17.62
CA GLN A 250 7.49 24.33 -16.74
C GLN A 250 6.34 24.21 -15.74
N LEU A 251 5.17 23.73 -16.17
CA LEU A 251 4.02 23.52 -15.28
C LEU A 251 4.36 22.50 -14.20
N ARG A 252 4.88 21.36 -14.60
CA ARG A 252 5.28 20.28 -13.66
C ARG A 252 6.41 20.72 -12.73
N THR A 253 7.38 21.49 -13.19
CA THR A 253 8.44 22.00 -12.31
C THR A 253 7.88 22.96 -11.26
N CYS A 254 6.94 23.83 -11.65
CA CYS A 254 6.28 24.73 -10.69
C CYS A 254 5.37 23.97 -9.71
N GLU A 255 4.71 22.90 -10.14
CA GLU A 255 3.95 22.01 -9.28
C GLU A 255 4.86 21.34 -8.23
N TYR A 256 5.99 20.79 -8.62
CA TYR A 256 6.95 20.19 -7.68
C TYR A 256 7.46 21.17 -6.62
N PHE A 257 7.63 22.45 -6.95
CA PHE A 257 7.89 23.45 -5.92
C PHE A 257 6.77 23.53 -4.88
N GLY A 258 5.52 23.40 -5.30
CA GLY A 258 4.37 23.37 -4.37
C GLY A 258 4.31 22.09 -3.54
N MET A 259 4.66 20.96 -4.14
CA MET A 259 4.71 19.66 -3.48
C MET A 259 5.80 19.57 -2.42
N VAL A 260 6.94 20.27 -2.59
CA VAL A 260 8.01 20.34 -1.57
C VAL A 260 7.48 20.85 -0.21
N LEU A 261 6.42 21.67 -0.21
CA LEU A 261 5.75 22.13 1.02
C LEU A 261 4.64 21.19 1.50
N GLU A 262 4.56 19.95 1.01
CA GLU A 262 3.65 18.98 1.60
C GLU A 262 3.98 18.72 3.06
N GLN A 263 2.98 18.30 3.79
CA GLN A 263 2.86 18.44 5.23
C GLN A 263 4.04 17.93 6.04
N ASP A 264 4.55 16.76 5.71
CA ASP A 264 5.70 16.18 6.41
C ASP A 264 7.00 16.90 6.03
N ASN A 265 7.04 17.48 4.84
CA ASN A 265 8.17 18.25 4.33
C ASN A 265 8.14 19.74 4.72
N SER A 266 7.00 20.26 5.22
CA SER A 266 6.94 21.65 5.69
C SER A 266 7.76 21.90 6.98
N ARG A 267 8.14 20.84 7.66
CA ARG A 267 9.06 20.93 8.81
C ARG A 267 10.46 21.29 8.35
N GLY A 268 11.06 22.27 9.00
CA GLY A 268 12.43 22.75 8.67
C GLY A 268 12.50 23.82 7.57
N PHE A 269 11.39 24.23 6.97
CA PHE A 269 11.37 25.39 6.07
C PHE A 269 11.43 26.70 6.86
N ASP A 270 12.33 27.60 6.42
CA ASP A 270 12.30 28.97 6.89
C ASP A 270 11.39 29.85 6.02
N GLN A 271 11.16 31.09 6.51
CA GLN A 271 10.30 32.06 5.81
C GLN A 271 10.80 32.44 4.42
N LEU A 272 12.11 32.37 4.15
CA LEU A 272 12.68 32.72 2.84
C LEU A 272 12.39 31.60 1.85
N GLN A 273 12.60 30.36 2.25
CA GLN A 273 12.29 29.17 1.45
C GLN A 273 10.79 29.13 1.10
N CYS A 274 9.91 29.33 2.09
CA CYS A 274 8.46 29.40 1.85
C CYS A 274 8.08 30.50 0.84
N ARG A 275 8.71 31.67 0.91
CA ARG A 275 8.48 32.76 -0.05
C ARG A 275 9.00 32.44 -1.44
N GLU A 276 10.09 31.70 -1.57
CA GLU A 276 10.60 31.25 -2.86
C GLU A 276 9.64 30.28 -3.54
N VAL A 277 9.18 29.29 -2.80
CA VAL A 277 8.16 28.34 -3.27
C VAL A 277 6.86 29.09 -3.63
N GLN A 278 6.40 30.03 -2.80
CA GLN A 278 5.20 30.84 -3.06
C GLN A 278 5.29 31.59 -4.40
N LYS A 279 6.45 32.17 -4.74
CA LYS A 279 6.65 32.83 -6.04
C LYS A 279 6.47 31.85 -7.22
N LYS A 280 6.94 30.60 -7.07
CA LYS A 280 6.79 29.56 -8.10
C LYS A 280 5.35 29.08 -8.21
N CYS A 281 4.64 28.93 -7.09
CA CYS A 281 3.19 28.62 -7.10
C CYS A 281 2.38 29.76 -7.72
N ALA A 282 2.73 31.02 -7.46
CA ALA A 282 2.10 32.18 -8.14
C ALA A 282 2.38 32.17 -9.65
N LEU A 283 3.57 31.75 -10.08
CA LEU A 283 3.90 31.56 -11.48
C LEU A 283 3.12 30.40 -12.09
N LEU A 284 3.00 29.25 -11.41
CA LEU A 284 2.16 28.13 -11.81
C LEU A 284 0.73 28.59 -12.12
N LYS A 285 0.12 29.33 -11.19
CA LYS A 285 -1.23 29.88 -11.37
C LYS A 285 -1.34 30.81 -12.59
N LYS A 286 -0.28 31.56 -12.90
CA LYS A 286 -0.22 32.43 -14.08
C LYS A 286 -0.04 31.64 -15.38
N LEU A 287 0.82 30.61 -15.38
CA LEU A 287 1.06 29.75 -16.53
C LEU A 287 -0.19 28.93 -16.84
N TRP A 288 -0.81 28.36 -15.82
CA TRP A 288 -2.03 27.56 -15.96
C TRP A 288 -3.16 28.33 -16.67
N LYS A 289 -3.34 29.61 -16.31
CA LYS A 289 -4.37 30.48 -16.88
C LYS A 289 -4.14 30.83 -18.38
N LYS A 290 -2.97 30.58 -18.95
CA LYS A 290 -2.70 30.89 -20.37
C LYS A 290 -3.46 29.95 -21.30
N ASN A 291 -3.59 28.66 -20.94
CA ASN A 291 -4.29 27.65 -21.72
C ASN A 291 -5.01 26.66 -20.79
N PRO A 292 -6.12 27.06 -20.13
CA PRO A 292 -6.75 26.26 -19.07
C PRO A 292 -7.18 24.87 -19.55
N MET A 293 -7.69 24.74 -20.78
CA MET A 293 -8.23 23.46 -21.25
C MET A 293 -7.14 22.39 -21.47
N GLU A 294 -5.96 22.77 -21.92
CA GLU A 294 -4.84 21.85 -22.07
C GLU A 294 -4.11 21.65 -20.75
N ASN A 295 -3.93 22.72 -19.98
CA ASN A 295 -3.23 22.66 -18.70
C ASN A 295 -4.01 21.85 -17.65
N GLU A 296 -5.34 21.80 -17.72
CA GLU A 296 -6.19 20.94 -16.87
C GLU A 296 -5.86 19.45 -17.03
N LYS A 297 -5.36 19.03 -18.20
CA LYS A 297 -4.91 17.65 -18.42
C LYS A 297 -3.57 17.32 -17.77
N ILE A 298 -2.79 18.35 -17.45
CA ILE A 298 -1.45 18.25 -16.85
C ILE A 298 -1.55 18.33 -15.32
N ILE A 299 -2.21 19.39 -14.84
CA ILE A 299 -2.45 19.67 -13.42
C ILE A 299 -3.83 20.31 -13.28
N THR A 300 -4.63 19.84 -12.33
CA THR A 300 -6.00 20.34 -12.16
C THR A 300 -6.04 21.73 -11.52
N LEU A 301 -7.10 22.49 -11.79
CA LEU A 301 -7.30 23.80 -11.16
C LEU A 301 -7.33 23.67 -9.62
N ALA A 302 -7.92 22.58 -9.11
CA ALA A 302 -7.99 22.34 -7.67
C ALA A 302 -6.61 22.18 -7.04
N GLU A 303 -5.71 21.43 -7.68
CA GLU A 303 -4.32 21.29 -7.25
C GLU A 303 -3.57 22.62 -7.32
N VAL A 304 -3.68 23.37 -8.42
CA VAL A 304 -3.07 24.71 -8.54
C VAL A 304 -3.54 25.65 -7.43
N GLN A 305 -4.83 25.58 -7.06
CA GLN A 305 -5.39 26.38 -5.98
C GLN A 305 -4.89 25.93 -4.61
N LEU A 306 -4.80 24.62 -4.37
CA LEU A 306 -4.28 24.06 -3.13
C LEU A 306 -2.81 24.43 -2.93
N LEU A 307 -1.95 24.11 -3.90
CA LEU A 307 -0.50 24.40 -3.83
C LEU A 307 -0.23 25.90 -3.62
N SER A 308 -1.00 26.76 -4.32
CA SER A 308 -0.87 28.22 -4.15
C SER A 308 -1.29 28.66 -2.75
N ALA A 309 -2.44 28.20 -2.26
CA ALA A 309 -2.97 28.56 -0.95
C ALA A 309 -2.08 28.06 0.19
N ARG A 310 -1.55 26.83 0.08
CA ARG A 310 -0.58 26.26 1.03
C ARG A 310 0.69 27.12 1.10
N ALA A 311 1.27 27.46 -0.05
CA ALA A 311 2.46 28.29 -0.11
C ALA A 311 2.22 29.71 0.41
N GLU A 312 1.06 30.31 0.16
CA GLU A 312 0.64 31.61 0.69
C GLU A 312 0.43 31.55 2.21
N TYR A 313 -0.15 30.47 2.73
CA TYR A 313 -0.31 30.25 4.18
C TYR A 313 1.04 30.09 4.89
N LEU A 314 1.90 29.19 4.40
CA LEU A 314 3.22 28.93 5.01
C LEU A 314 4.17 30.12 4.89
N SER A 315 4.03 30.96 3.87
CA SER A 315 4.80 32.21 3.74
C SER A 315 4.24 33.38 4.56
N GLY A 316 3.12 33.17 5.27
CA GLY A 316 2.48 34.18 6.13
C GLY A 316 1.64 35.24 5.38
N ILE A 317 1.30 35.00 4.10
CA ILE A 317 0.41 35.85 3.30
C ILE A 317 -1.05 35.62 3.70
N LEU A 318 -1.44 34.33 3.86
CA LEU A 318 -2.76 33.96 4.34
C LEU A 318 -2.72 33.63 5.84
N SER A 319 -3.75 34.03 6.55
CA SER A 319 -4.02 33.53 7.89
C SER A 319 -4.54 32.08 7.87
N LYS A 320 -4.46 31.38 8.99
CA LYS A 320 -5.02 30.04 9.15
C LYS A 320 -6.51 29.98 8.78
N GLU A 321 -7.29 30.98 9.18
CA GLU A 321 -8.72 31.03 8.89
C GLU A 321 -9.04 31.25 7.41
N GLU A 322 -8.25 32.08 6.71
CA GLU A 322 -8.39 32.25 5.26
C GLU A 322 -8.03 30.97 4.51
N TYR A 323 -6.94 30.30 4.93
CA TYR A 323 -6.55 29.01 4.35
C TYR A 323 -7.63 27.94 4.57
N LYS A 324 -8.18 27.80 5.78
CA LYS A 324 -9.32 26.94 6.09
C LYS A 324 -10.54 27.22 5.20
N GLN A 325 -10.83 28.50 4.93
CA GLN A 325 -11.95 28.86 4.05
C GLN A 325 -11.73 28.39 2.62
N ILE A 326 -10.49 28.51 2.10
CA ILE A 326 -10.13 28.01 0.77
C ILE A 326 -10.28 26.50 0.70
N LEU A 327 -9.70 25.76 1.66
CA LEU A 327 -9.81 24.29 1.71
C LEU A 327 -11.27 23.83 1.79
N SER A 328 -12.07 24.45 2.66
CA SER A 328 -13.50 24.16 2.77
C SER A 328 -14.27 24.48 1.48
N GLY A 329 -13.87 25.55 0.79
CA GLY A 329 -14.46 25.93 -0.51
C GLY A 329 -14.17 24.91 -1.60
N LEU A 330 -12.94 24.41 -1.68
CA LEU A 330 -12.54 23.35 -2.60
C LEU A 330 -13.25 22.04 -2.26
N TYR A 331 -13.28 21.64 -0.99
CA TYR A 331 -13.93 20.41 -0.54
C TYR A 331 -15.43 20.38 -0.83
N ARG A 332 -16.13 21.53 -0.80
CA ARG A 332 -17.54 21.62 -1.18
C ARG A 332 -17.82 21.32 -2.65
N GLN A 333 -16.80 21.37 -3.50
CA GLN A 333 -16.90 21.04 -4.94
C GLN A 333 -16.77 19.53 -5.20
N ARG A 334 -16.55 18.71 -4.15
CA ARG A 334 -16.38 17.27 -4.28
C ARG A 334 -17.58 16.61 -4.97
N ASN A 335 -17.27 15.62 -5.77
CA ASN A 335 -18.25 14.71 -6.34
C ASN A 335 -17.90 13.29 -5.88
N THR A 336 -18.78 12.67 -5.09
CA THR A 336 -18.57 11.32 -4.56
C THR A 336 -19.01 10.22 -5.53
N ASP A 337 -19.64 10.58 -6.66
CA ASP A 337 -20.14 9.64 -7.67
C ASP A 337 -19.20 9.52 -8.87
N ARG A 338 -18.08 10.24 -8.85
CA ARG A 338 -17.06 10.23 -9.89
C ARG A 338 -15.71 9.84 -9.29
N PHE A 339 -14.87 9.23 -10.14
CA PHE A 339 -13.61 8.61 -9.73
C PHE A 339 -12.46 9.00 -10.67
N THR A 340 -12.46 10.23 -11.18
CA THR A 340 -11.29 10.78 -11.88
C THR A 340 -10.20 11.11 -10.86
N ILE A 341 -8.96 11.30 -11.31
CA ILE A 341 -7.85 11.72 -10.45
C ILE A 341 -8.20 12.98 -9.65
N ASN A 342 -8.85 13.97 -10.30
CA ASN A 342 -9.29 15.18 -9.62
C ASN A 342 -10.37 14.92 -8.56
N ASP A 343 -11.32 14.02 -8.82
CA ASP A 343 -12.34 13.68 -7.82
C ASP A 343 -11.72 13.01 -6.60
N VAL A 344 -10.75 12.11 -6.81
CA VAL A 344 -9.99 11.47 -5.74
C VAL A 344 -9.19 12.50 -4.93
N PHE A 345 -8.48 13.38 -5.60
CA PHE A 345 -7.74 14.46 -4.98
C PHE A 345 -8.64 15.28 -4.03
N ILE A 346 -9.80 15.72 -4.50
CA ILE A 346 -10.73 16.53 -3.69
C ILE A 346 -11.39 15.69 -2.57
N ASN A 347 -11.70 14.43 -2.80
CA ASN A 347 -12.40 13.60 -1.82
C ASN A 347 -11.47 13.05 -0.72
N VAL A 348 -10.20 12.82 -0.99
CA VAL A 348 -9.29 12.12 -0.08
C VAL A 348 -8.08 12.97 0.31
N LEU A 349 -7.29 13.48 -0.64
CA LEU A 349 -6.05 14.18 -0.33
C LEU A 349 -6.30 15.58 0.29
N LEU A 350 -7.17 16.37 -0.34
CA LEU A 350 -7.44 17.72 0.14
C LEU A 350 -7.99 17.78 1.59
N PRO A 351 -8.86 16.84 2.04
CA PRO A 351 -9.29 16.77 3.43
C PRO A 351 -8.16 16.56 4.44
N ILE A 352 -7.10 15.85 4.07
CA ILE A 352 -5.93 15.63 4.92
C ILE A 352 -5.28 16.96 5.27
N GLU A 353 -5.14 17.86 4.29
CA GLU A 353 -4.65 19.22 4.50
C GLU A 353 -5.47 20.01 5.54
N TYR A 354 -6.78 19.81 5.53
CA TYR A 354 -7.67 20.46 6.51
C TYR A 354 -7.42 19.94 7.92
N ILE A 355 -7.27 18.62 8.09
CA ILE A 355 -7.04 17.98 9.39
C ILE A 355 -5.71 18.43 9.99
N HIS A 356 -4.68 18.52 9.18
CA HIS A 356 -3.36 18.96 9.65
C HIS A 356 -3.28 20.39 10.19
N LEU A 357 -4.29 21.19 9.95
CA LEU A 357 -4.36 22.53 10.55
C LEU A 357 -4.65 22.51 12.06
N PHE A 358 -4.99 21.35 12.63
CA PHE A 358 -5.34 21.25 14.05
C PHE A 358 -4.25 20.58 14.85
N ASP A 359 -3.77 21.28 15.88
CA ASP A 359 -3.05 20.67 16.96
C ASP A 359 -4.04 20.00 17.92
N ASP A 360 -3.68 18.91 18.58
CA ASP A 360 -4.54 18.02 19.40
C ASP A 360 -5.42 18.74 20.46
N CYS A 361 -5.19 20.00 20.74
CA CYS A 361 -5.79 20.69 21.91
C CYS A 361 -6.77 21.83 21.57
N SER A 362 -7.02 22.19 20.29
CA SER A 362 -7.74 23.42 19.96
C SER A 362 -8.76 23.35 18.82
N ILE A 363 -9.39 22.18 18.66
CA ILE A 363 -10.40 22.00 17.60
C ILE A 363 -11.75 22.57 18.06
N SER A 364 -12.34 23.49 17.29
CA SER A 364 -13.68 24.02 17.58
C SER A 364 -14.77 22.99 17.30
N GLU A 365 -15.95 23.11 17.91
CA GLU A 365 -17.08 22.20 17.64
C GLU A 365 -17.49 22.19 16.17
N LYS A 366 -17.36 23.32 15.48
CA LYS A 366 -17.61 23.40 14.04
C LYS A 366 -16.58 22.59 13.25
N ASP A 367 -15.31 22.70 13.61
CA ASP A 367 -14.22 21.97 12.94
C ASP A 367 -14.30 20.46 13.22
N LYS A 368 -14.68 20.06 14.46
CA LYS A 368 -14.97 18.66 14.80
C LYS A 368 -16.03 18.07 13.88
N SER A 369 -17.12 18.80 13.64
CA SER A 369 -18.18 18.34 12.73
C SER A 369 -17.69 18.16 11.30
N ILE A 370 -16.78 19.02 10.83
CA ILE A 370 -16.19 18.90 9.49
C ILE A 370 -15.25 17.70 9.42
N VAL A 371 -14.42 17.49 10.43
CA VAL A 371 -13.51 16.35 10.50
C VAL A 371 -14.26 15.01 10.54
N GLU A 372 -15.34 14.93 11.31
CA GLU A 372 -16.25 13.78 11.30
C GLU A 372 -16.87 13.54 9.92
N GLU A 373 -17.33 14.60 9.26
CA GLU A 373 -17.85 14.50 7.89
C GLU A 373 -16.78 13.97 6.93
N ILE A 374 -15.53 14.41 7.09
CA ILE A 374 -14.40 13.93 6.29
C ILE A 374 -14.20 12.42 6.45
N TYR A 375 -14.15 11.91 7.68
CA TYR A 375 -13.96 10.47 7.94
C TYR A 375 -15.08 9.62 7.33
N HIS A 376 -16.33 10.04 7.52
CA HIS A 376 -17.48 9.36 6.93
C HIS A 376 -17.47 9.39 5.40
N ASN A 377 -17.18 10.55 4.82
CA ASN A 377 -17.13 10.69 3.36
C ASN A 377 -15.98 9.90 2.75
N ALA A 378 -14.78 9.97 3.33
CA ALA A 378 -13.63 9.20 2.87
C ALA A 378 -13.92 7.68 2.92
N THR A 379 -14.49 7.20 4.04
CA THR A 379 -14.90 5.80 4.18
C THR A 379 -15.90 5.40 3.11
N ASN A 380 -16.98 6.16 2.93
CA ASN A 380 -18.00 5.86 1.93
C ASN A 380 -17.43 5.92 0.50
N TYR A 381 -16.54 6.85 0.23
CA TYR A 381 -15.86 6.97 -1.06
C TYR A 381 -14.98 5.74 -1.34
N ALA A 382 -14.21 5.26 -0.33
CA ALA A 382 -13.38 4.07 -0.45
C ALA A 382 -14.19 2.83 -0.86
N PHE A 383 -15.36 2.62 -0.24
CA PHE A 383 -16.24 1.50 -0.59
C PHE A 383 -16.81 1.58 -2.01
N ARG A 384 -16.86 2.77 -2.60
CA ARG A 384 -17.43 3.01 -3.93
C ARG A 384 -16.38 3.12 -5.04
N LEU A 385 -15.10 3.21 -4.69
CA LEU A 385 -14.02 3.25 -5.68
C LEU A 385 -14.11 2.05 -6.62
N PRO A 386 -13.97 2.25 -7.94
CA PRO A 386 -13.86 1.14 -8.86
C PRO A 386 -12.65 0.30 -8.51
N ASP A 387 -12.80 -1.01 -8.67
CA ASP A 387 -11.76 -1.96 -8.35
C ASP A 387 -10.78 -2.05 -9.51
N GLN A 388 -9.70 -1.32 -9.41
CA GLN A 388 -8.64 -1.27 -10.41
C GLN A 388 -7.29 -1.23 -9.72
N LEU A 389 -6.31 -1.88 -10.31
CA LEU A 389 -4.91 -1.84 -9.88
C LEU A 389 -4.37 -0.40 -9.80
N SER A 390 -4.87 0.48 -10.67
CA SER A 390 -4.54 1.91 -10.73
C SER A 390 -4.89 2.72 -9.48
N PHE A 391 -5.75 2.21 -8.61
CA PHE A 391 -6.13 2.90 -7.38
C PHE A 391 -5.33 2.48 -6.13
N ASN A 392 -4.30 1.67 -6.26
CA ASN A 392 -3.44 1.31 -5.13
C ASN A 392 -2.76 2.53 -4.48
N PHE A 393 -2.51 3.61 -5.24
CA PHE A 393 -2.00 4.86 -4.68
C PHE A 393 -2.98 5.54 -3.71
N LEU A 394 -4.28 5.28 -3.83
CA LEU A 394 -5.28 5.82 -2.90
C LEU A 394 -5.12 5.25 -1.50
N LEU A 395 -4.65 4.02 -1.39
CA LEU A 395 -4.32 3.43 -0.10
C LEU A 395 -3.30 4.28 0.66
N GLU A 396 -2.37 4.92 -0.06
CA GLU A 396 -1.41 5.84 0.53
C GLU A 396 -2.10 7.01 1.24
N TYR A 397 -3.04 7.67 0.57
CA TYR A 397 -3.80 8.77 1.17
C TYR A 397 -4.66 8.33 2.35
N PHE A 398 -5.21 7.12 2.30
CA PHE A 398 -5.92 6.57 3.46
C PHE A 398 -4.97 6.22 4.62
N CYS A 399 -3.75 5.80 4.33
CA CYS A 399 -2.71 5.64 5.35
C CYS A 399 -2.32 6.98 5.98
N GLU A 400 -2.25 8.05 5.18
CA GLU A 400 -2.03 9.41 5.68
C GLU A 400 -3.21 9.93 6.50
N LEU A 401 -4.44 9.66 6.05
CA LEU A 401 -5.64 9.98 6.82
C LEU A 401 -5.63 9.30 8.20
N LEU A 402 -5.21 8.05 8.27
CA LEU A 402 -4.98 7.34 9.52
C LEU A 402 -3.84 7.98 10.33
N ALA A 403 -2.78 8.41 9.66
CA ALA A 403 -1.64 9.05 10.30
C ALA A 403 -1.98 10.42 10.91
N CYS A 404 -2.91 11.17 10.35
CA CYS A 404 -3.38 12.47 10.86
C CYS A 404 -4.70 12.40 11.64
N PHE A 405 -5.16 11.19 12.02
CA PHE A 405 -6.44 11.01 12.69
C PHE A 405 -6.52 11.75 14.04
N ILE A 406 -7.61 12.47 14.25
CA ILE A 406 -7.94 13.18 15.49
C ILE A 406 -9.13 12.47 16.14
N GLU A 407 -8.98 12.01 17.38
CA GLU A 407 -10.09 11.44 18.14
C GLU A 407 -11.10 12.49 18.54
N ILE A 408 -12.35 12.29 18.10
CA ILE A 408 -13.49 13.15 18.49
C ILE A 408 -14.42 12.32 19.38
N PRO A 409 -14.67 12.75 20.62
CA PRO A 409 -15.55 12.01 21.53
C PRO A 409 -16.95 11.79 20.95
N GLY A 410 -17.35 10.54 20.81
CA GLY A 410 -18.64 10.14 20.23
C GLY A 410 -18.71 10.11 18.71
N GLY A 411 -17.59 10.41 18.05
CA GLY A 411 -17.42 10.28 16.59
C GLY A 411 -16.86 8.93 16.17
N MET A 412 -16.44 8.84 14.88
CA MET A 412 -15.77 7.65 14.34
C MET A 412 -14.49 7.36 15.12
N THR A 413 -14.32 6.13 15.54
CA THR A 413 -13.08 5.72 16.24
C THR A 413 -11.96 5.40 15.24
N PHE A 414 -10.71 5.53 15.69
CA PHE A 414 -9.54 5.11 14.90
C PHE A 414 -9.64 3.65 14.44
N GLN A 415 -10.12 2.78 15.32
CA GLN A 415 -10.34 1.37 15.01
C GLN A 415 -11.38 1.18 13.90
N GLU A 416 -12.50 1.91 13.94
CA GLU A 416 -13.52 1.85 12.91
C GLU A 416 -12.98 2.32 11.56
N LEU A 417 -12.23 3.42 11.52
CA LEU A 417 -11.60 3.91 10.29
C LEU A 417 -10.63 2.87 9.72
N GLY A 418 -9.74 2.31 10.56
CA GLY A 418 -8.79 1.28 10.14
C GLY A 418 -9.45 0.01 9.62
N LEU A 419 -10.49 -0.49 10.29
CA LEU A 419 -11.27 -1.65 9.84
C LEU A 419 -12.04 -1.36 8.54
N ASN A 420 -12.56 -0.16 8.37
CA ASN A 420 -13.20 0.25 7.12
C ASN A 420 -12.20 0.30 5.96
N CYS A 421 -10.98 0.79 6.18
CA CYS A 421 -9.90 0.75 5.18
C CYS A 421 -9.56 -0.70 4.81
N LEU A 422 -9.39 -1.59 5.80
CA LEU A 422 -9.16 -3.02 5.52
C LEU A 422 -10.31 -3.63 4.72
N ALA A 423 -11.55 -3.34 5.08
CA ALA A 423 -12.72 -3.88 4.38
C ALA A 423 -12.84 -3.38 2.94
N ALA A 424 -12.48 -2.10 2.68
CA ALA A 424 -12.56 -1.51 1.36
C ALA A 424 -11.42 -1.96 0.42
N PHE A 425 -10.18 -2.02 0.93
CA PHE A 425 -8.98 -2.26 0.12
C PHE A 425 -8.50 -3.71 0.13
N HIS A 426 -8.67 -4.44 1.24
CA HIS A 426 -8.25 -5.82 1.36
C HIS A 426 -9.22 -6.66 2.20
N PRO A 427 -10.41 -6.98 1.68
CA PRO A 427 -11.46 -7.73 2.39
C PRO A 427 -10.98 -9.02 3.06
N PRO A 428 -10.04 -9.82 2.47
CA PRO A 428 -9.53 -11.00 3.16
C PRO A 428 -8.84 -10.69 4.49
N THR A 429 -8.08 -9.58 4.61
CA THR A 429 -7.47 -9.17 5.89
C THR A 429 -8.53 -8.66 6.88
N TYR A 430 -9.54 -7.94 6.41
CA TYR A 430 -10.66 -7.54 7.26
C TYR A 430 -11.39 -8.76 7.85
N VAL A 431 -11.76 -9.72 6.99
CA VAL A 431 -12.41 -10.97 7.43
C VAL A 431 -11.52 -11.72 8.40
N HIS A 432 -10.23 -11.85 8.10
CA HIS A 432 -9.24 -12.44 8.97
C HIS A 432 -9.22 -11.78 10.36
N SER A 433 -9.13 -10.46 10.44
CA SER A 433 -9.15 -9.72 11.71
C SER A 433 -10.41 -9.99 12.52
N MET A 434 -11.57 -9.99 11.88
CA MET A 434 -12.85 -10.32 12.52
C MET A 434 -12.89 -11.77 13.03
N MET A 435 -12.35 -12.71 12.25
CA MET A 435 -12.25 -14.13 12.61
C MET A 435 -11.33 -14.34 13.80
N VAL A 436 -10.14 -13.71 13.77
CA VAL A 436 -9.19 -13.77 14.88
C VAL A 436 -9.80 -13.18 16.15
N GLY A 437 -10.50 -12.06 16.08
CA GLY A 437 -11.26 -11.53 17.21
C GLY A 437 -12.25 -12.56 17.80
N LYS A 438 -13.02 -13.23 16.95
CA LYS A 438 -14.01 -14.21 17.37
C LYS A 438 -13.38 -15.48 17.97
N LEU A 439 -12.31 -16.00 17.36
CA LEU A 439 -11.55 -17.15 17.85
C LEU A 439 -10.86 -16.83 19.18
N THR A 440 -10.28 -15.63 19.30
CA THR A 440 -9.64 -15.18 20.55
C THR A 440 -10.63 -15.14 21.69
N VAL A 441 -11.86 -14.64 21.49
CA VAL A 441 -12.91 -14.66 22.52
C VAL A 441 -13.33 -16.10 22.87
N CYS A 442 -13.45 -16.99 21.89
CA CYS A 442 -13.78 -18.39 22.13
C CYS A 442 -12.73 -19.04 23.05
N LEU A 443 -11.45 -18.93 22.71
CA LEU A 443 -10.35 -19.47 23.51
C LEU A 443 -10.24 -18.77 24.89
N CYS A 444 -10.36 -17.44 24.93
CA CYS A 444 -10.31 -16.65 26.15
C CYS A 444 -11.41 -17.05 27.13
N THR A 445 -12.64 -17.30 26.65
CA THR A 445 -13.77 -17.72 27.47
C THR A 445 -13.48 -19.04 28.22
N GLN A 446 -12.86 -19.99 27.53
CA GLN A 446 -12.50 -21.27 28.13
C GLN A 446 -11.30 -21.13 29.08
N LEU A 447 -10.30 -20.34 28.68
CA LEU A 447 -9.11 -20.10 29.51
C LEU A 447 -9.46 -19.39 30.83
N LEU A 448 -10.43 -18.46 30.80
CA LEU A 448 -10.94 -17.81 32.01
C LEU A 448 -11.57 -18.79 33.01
N GLN A 449 -12.07 -19.94 32.55
CA GLN A 449 -12.66 -20.98 33.39
C GLN A 449 -11.59 -21.94 33.94
N SER A 450 -10.60 -22.31 33.10
CA SER A 450 -9.57 -23.30 33.47
C SER A 450 -8.34 -22.68 34.15
N HIS A 451 -7.90 -21.49 33.72
CA HIS A 451 -6.67 -20.81 34.16
C HIS A 451 -6.90 -19.32 34.39
N PRO A 452 -7.82 -18.91 35.29
CA PRO A 452 -8.08 -17.48 35.54
C PRO A 452 -6.84 -16.70 35.97
N GLU A 453 -5.89 -17.34 36.68
CA GLU A 453 -4.64 -16.75 37.14
C GLU A 453 -3.74 -16.26 35.99
N ALA A 454 -3.87 -16.80 34.78
CA ALA A 454 -3.13 -16.37 33.60
C ALA A 454 -3.44 -14.91 33.22
N PHE A 455 -4.59 -14.38 33.60
CA PHE A 455 -5.03 -13.02 33.32
C PHE A 455 -4.59 -12.00 34.37
N ARG A 456 -3.69 -12.36 35.28
CA ARG A 456 -3.18 -11.43 36.29
C ARG A 456 -2.55 -10.19 35.61
N GLY A 457 -3.00 -9.02 36.04
CA GLY A 457 -2.59 -7.71 35.49
C GLY A 457 -3.50 -7.19 34.38
N ILE A 458 -4.32 -8.04 33.76
CA ILE A 458 -5.26 -7.63 32.71
C ILE A 458 -6.48 -6.99 33.38
N MET A 459 -6.87 -5.80 32.90
CA MET A 459 -8.03 -5.03 33.39
C MET A 459 -8.12 -4.96 34.92
N GLY A 460 -6.96 -4.81 35.58
CA GLY A 460 -6.85 -4.68 37.05
C GLY A 460 -7.11 -5.96 37.83
N TYR A 461 -7.16 -7.13 37.18
CA TYR A 461 -7.29 -8.40 37.88
C TYR A 461 -6.02 -8.78 38.63
N ASP A 462 -6.15 -9.11 39.92
CA ASP A 462 -5.02 -9.37 40.81
C ASP A 462 -4.47 -10.81 40.70
N GLY A 463 -5.19 -11.72 40.03
CA GLY A 463 -4.86 -13.13 39.87
C GLY A 463 -5.12 -13.98 41.12
N ARG A 464 -5.78 -13.46 42.15
CA ARG A 464 -6.01 -14.17 43.42
C ARG A 464 -7.45 -14.20 43.87
N THR A 465 -8.17 -13.09 43.72
CA THR A 465 -9.61 -13.01 44.04
C THR A 465 -10.46 -13.56 42.92
N PRO A 466 -11.65 -14.13 43.19
CA PRO A 466 -12.57 -14.51 42.12
C PRO A 466 -12.92 -13.30 41.24
N MET A 467 -12.82 -13.46 39.91
CA MET A 467 -13.21 -12.41 38.99
C MET A 467 -14.69 -12.08 39.12
N THR A 468 -14.99 -10.78 39.11
CA THR A 468 -16.35 -10.29 38.94
C THR A 468 -16.82 -10.48 37.49
N GLU A 469 -18.14 -10.52 37.27
CA GLU A 469 -18.69 -10.60 35.90
C GLU A 469 -18.28 -9.42 35.03
N ASN A 470 -18.17 -8.22 35.60
CA ASN A 470 -17.67 -7.04 34.90
C ASN A 470 -16.21 -7.22 34.43
N GLN A 471 -15.33 -7.73 35.30
CA GLN A 471 -13.95 -8.00 34.92
C GLN A 471 -13.86 -9.06 33.81
N LYS A 472 -14.67 -10.12 33.87
CA LYS A 472 -14.74 -11.11 32.79
C LYS A 472 -15.18 -10.47 31.47
N TYR A 473 -16.23 -9.65 31.52
CA TYR A 473 -16.73 -8.93 30.35
C TYR A 473 -15.65 -8.01 29.76
N ASP A 474 -14.98 -7.23 30.60
CA ASP A 474 -13.92 -6.32 30.17
C ASP A 474 -12.73 -7.06 29.54
N ILE A 475 -12.31 -8.20 30.12
CA ILE A 475 -11.26 -9.05 29.55
C ILE A 475 -11.69 -9.65 28.21
N LEU A 476 -12.91 -10.16 28.08
CA LEU A 476 -13.43 -10.70 26.82
C LEU A 476 -13.54 -9.61 25.74
N SER A 477 -14.01 -8.44 26.12
CA SER A 477 -14.06 -7.28 25.22
C SER A 477 -12.66 -6.88 24.76
N PHE A 478 -11.69 -6.80 25.69
CA PHE A 478 -10.31 -6.51 25.37
C PHE A 478 -9.69 -7.54 24.43
N ALA A 479 -9.93 -8.85 24.70
CA ALA A 479 -9.46 -9.92 23.86
C ALA A 479 -10.04 -9.85 22.43
N TYR A 480 -11.35 -9.57 22.31
CA TYR A 480 -12.00 -9.38 21.02
C TYR A 480 -11.38 -8.25 20.22
N GLN A 481 -11.31 -7.06 20.82
CA GLN A 481 -10.76 -5.87 20.18
C GLN A 481 -9.28 -6.02 19.83
N SER A 482 -8.52 -6.75 20.65
CA SER A 482 -7.12 -7.10 20.37
C SER A 482 -6.99 -7.93 19.10
N GLY A 483 -7.85 -8.93 18.92
CA GLY A 483 -7.90 -9.72 17.69
C GLY A 483 -8.30 -8.89 16.46
N LEU A 484 -9.17 -7.89 16.61
CA LEU A 484 -9.53 -6.99 15.50
C LEU A 484 -8.35 -6.12 15.06
N CYS A 485 -7.51 -5.68 16.02
CA CYS A 485 -6.45 -4.71 15.78
C CYS A 485 -5.08 -5.33 15.48
N HIS A 486 -4.88 -6.65 15.67
CA HIS A 486 -3.56 -7.27 15.61
C HIS A 486 -2.81 -7.01 14.30
N ASP A 487 -3.53 -6.93 13.20
CA ASP A 487 -3.02 -6.82 11.84
C ASP A 487 -3.13 -5.39 11.24
N PHE A 488 -3.39 -4.36 12.05
CA PHE A 488 -3.53 -2.98 11.53
C PHE A 488 -2.29 -2.50 10.77
N GLY A 489 -1.11 -2.97 11.13
CA GLY A 489 0.11 -2.64 10.38
C GLY A 489 0.14 -3.17 8.95
N LYS A 490 -0.71 -4.13 8.60
CA LYS A 490 -0.87 -4.59 7.20
C LYS A 490 -1.42 -3.52 6.28
N LEU A 491 -2.12 -2.50 6.79
CA LEU A 491 -2.51 -1.32 6.01
C LEU A 491 -1.33 -0.66 5.31
N TYR A 492 -0.16 -0.66 5.94
CA TYR A 492 1.06 -0.03 5.42
C TYR A 492 1.88 -0.92 4.48
N VAL A 493 1.54 -2.18 4.36
CA VAL A 493 2.22 -3.15 3.48
C VAL A 493 1.25 -3.88 2.55
N MET A 494 0.10 -3.27 2.31
CA MET A 494 -0.98 -3.90 1.56
C MET A 494 -0.59 -4.19 0.11
N ASP A 495 0.18 -3.30 -0.52
CA ASP A 495 0.69 -3.48 -1.88
C ASP A 495 1.51 -4.76 -2.01
N VAL A 496 2.19 -5.17 -0.93
CA VAL A 496 3.02 -6.37 -0.90
C VAL A 496 2.21 -7.62 -0.57
N ILE A 497 1.27 -7.53 0.38
CA ILE A 497 0.44 -8.69 0.75
C ILE A 497 -0.58 -9.05 -0.32
N SER A 498 -0.88 -8.11 -1.23
CA SER A 498 -1.78 -8.32 -2.37
C SER A 498 -1.08 -8.93 -3.59
N VAL A 499 0.20 -9.26 -3.50
CA VAL A 499 0.94 -9.94 -4.58
C VAL A 499 0.52 -11.40 -4.68
N TYR A 500 -0.48 -11.66 -5.50
CA TYR A 500 -0.97 -13.04 -5.74
C TYR A 500 -0.34 -13.70 -6.95
N GLY A 501 0.32 -12.93 -7.81
CA GLY A 501 0.75 -13.37 -9.14
C GLY A 501 2.02 -14.21 -9.17
N ARG A 502 2.79 -14.23 -8.08
CA ARG A 502 4.06 -14.97 -7.97
C ARG A 502 4.45 -15.19 -6.52
N LYS A 503 5.55 -15.90 -6.31
CA LYS A 503 6.15 -16.01 -4.96
C LYS A 503 6.66 -14.65 -4.49
N ILE A 504 6.37 -14.31 -3.24
CA ILE A 504 6.89 -13.13 -2.55
C ILE A 504 8.43 -13.19 -2.53
N LEU A 505 9.08 -12.11 -2.91
CA LEU A 505 10.54 -11.97 -2.88
C LEU A 505 11.04 -11.71 -1.45
N GLU A 506 12.35 -11.90 -1.23
CA GLU A 506 12.96 -11.72 0.10
C GLU A 506 12.76 -10.28 0.65
N ASN A 507 12.95 -9.28 -0.22
CA ASN A 507 12.75 -7.87 0.13
C ASN A 507 11.29 -7.57 0.50
N GLU A 508 10.33 -8.11 -0.23
CA GLU A 508 8.90 -7.97 0.07
C GLU A 508 8.55 -8.66 1.39
N PHE A 509 9.13 -9.84 1.63
CA PHE A 509 8.91 -10.53 2.91
C PHE A 509 9.50 -9.76 4.10
N ALA A 510 10.62 -9.06 3.91
CA ALA A 510 11.17 -8.14 4.92
C ALA A 510 10.20 -6.99 5.22
N MET A 511 9.53 -6.43 4.19
CA MET A 511 8.48 -5.41 4.36
C MET A 511 7.28 -5.98 5.12
N ILE A 512 6.81 -7.19 4.76
CA ILE A 512 5.69 -7.84 5.47
C ILE A 512 6.03 -8.03 6.95
N LYS A 513 7.27 -8.45 7.29
CA LYS A 513 7.70 -8.61 8.69
C LYS A 513 7.68 -7.32 9.51
N SER A 514 7.59 -6.17 8.89
CA SER A 514 7.48 -4.89 9.60
C SER A 514 6.09 -4.60 10.15
N HIS A 515 5.02 -5.29 9.65
CA HIS A 515 3.64 -4.96 10.04
C HIS A 515 3.35 -5.01 11.56
N PRO A 516 3.97 -5.87 12.41
CA PRO A 516 3.73 -5.80 13.85
C PRO A 516 4.20 -4.47 14.46
N ARG A 517 5.33 -3.94 14.00
CA ARG A 517 5.84 -2.64 14.46
C ARG A 517 5.02 -1.48 13.91
N LEU A 518 4.61 -1.57 12.65
CA LEU A 518 3.72 -0.60 12.02
C LEU A 518 2.35 -0.58 12.73
N GLY A 519 1.85 -1.75 13.15
CA GLY A 519 0.64 -1.86 13.96
C GLY A 519 0.79 -1.21 15.34
N ASP A 520 1.90 -1.47 16.03
CA ASP A 520 2.26 -0.78 17.29
C ASP A 520 2.29 0.74 17.13
N MET A 521 2.97 1.22 16.08
CA MET A 521 3.06 2.64 15.76
C MET A 521 1.67 3.26 15.52
N LEU A 522 0.84 2.64 14.68
CA LEU A 522 -0.50 3.13 14.36
C LEU A 522 -1.40 3.16 15.59
N LEU A 523 -1.48 2.06 16.33
CA LEU A 523 -2.38 1.93 17.49
C LEU A 523 -1.94 2.80 18.67
N SER A 524 -0.65 3.12 18.77
CA SER A 524 -0.12 4.00 19.83
C SER A 524 -0.47 5.47 19.63
N ARG A 525 -0.95 5.88 18.45
CA ARG A 525 -1.30 7.28 18.15
C ARG A 525 -2.53 7.76 18.92
N CYS A 526 -3.53 6.90 19.09
CA CYS A 526 -4.79 7.24 19.72
C CYS A 526 -4.90 6.60 21.12
N GLU A 527 -5.44 7.36 22.07
CA GLU A 527 -5.61 6.88 23.44
C GLU A 527 -6.53 5.66 23.51
N SER A 528 -7.59 5.65 22.70
CA SER A 528 -8.57 4.55 22.65
C SER A 528 -7.96 3.22 22.19
N THR A 529 -6.95 3.25 21.32
CA THR A 529 -6.35 2.05 20.70
C THR A 529 -4.99 1.68 21.25
N ARG A 530 -4.30 2.58 21.96
CA ARG A 530 -2.94 2.37 22.51
C ARG A 530 -2.78 1.07 23.30
N ARG A 531 -3.83 0.68 24.02
CA ARG A 531 -3.85 -0.58 24.80
C ARG A 531 -3.73 -1.86 23.95
N TYR A 532 -3.93 -1.79 22.63
CA TYR A 532 -3.79 -2.93 21.71
C TYR A 532 -2.42 -2.98 21.02
N ALA A 533 -1.58 -1.97 21.21
CA ALA A 533 -0.30 -1.81 20.54
C ALA A 533 0.66 -2.98 20.80
N ASN A 534 0.80 -3.43 22.05
CA ASN A 534 1.62 -4.57 22.41
C ASN A 534 1.15 -5.88 21.79
N ILE A 535 -0.17 -6.02 21.60
CA ILE A 535 -0.74 -7.20 20.95
C ILE A 535 -0.37 -7.22 19.46
N ALA A 536 -0.56 -6.10 18.76
CA ALA A 536 -0.15 -5.98 17.37
C ALA A 536 1.36 -6.22 17.19
N LYS A 537 2.19 -5.69 18.09
CA LYS A 537 3.64 -5.90 18.06
C LYS A 537 4.06 -7.34 18.31
N GLY A 538 3.34 -8.05 19.19
CA GLY A 538 3.80 -9.33 19.75
C GLY A 538 3.21 -10.58 19.12
N HIS A 539 2.12 -10.51 18.33
CA HIS A 539 1.37 -11.68 17.88
C HIS A 539 2.15 -12.68 17.02
N HIS A 540 3.29 -12.27 16.45
CA HIS A 540 4.21 -13.16 15.73
C HIS A 540 5.43 -13.60 16.53
N LYS A 541 5.53 -13.21 17.83
CA LYS A 541 6.57 -13.76 18.70
C LYS A 541 6.21 -15.17 19.16
N TRP A 542 7.21 -16.02 19.26
CA TRP A 542 7.03 -17.32 19.88
C TRP A 542 6.79 -17.18 21.37
N TYR A 543 6.04 -18.11 21.93
CA TYR A 543 5.71 -18.13 23.36
C TYR A 543 6.95 -18.04 24.26
N ASP A 544 8.03 -18.77 23.90
CA ASP A 544 9.29 -18.79 24.62
C ASP A 544 10.24 -17.62 24.28
N ASN A 545 9.82 -16.70 23.41
CA ASN A 545 10.60 -15.56 22.89
C ASN A 545 11.88 -15.91 22.12
N THR A 546 12.18 -17.19 21.83
CA THR A 546 13.40 -17.60 21.15
C THR A 546 13.41 -17.27 19.67
N LYS A 547 12.23 -17.17 19.04
CA LYS A 547 12.04 -16.87 17.62
C LYS A 547 10.83 -15.94 17.38
N GLY A 548 10.50 -15.75 16.10
CA GLY A 548 9.44 -14.83 15.70
C GLY A 548 9.94 -13.40 15.54
N TYR A 549 9.06 -12.50 15.18
CA TYR A 549 9.38 -11.09 14.95
C TYR A 549 8.35 -10.17 15.61
N PRO A 550 8.75 -8.92 15.95
CA PRO A 550 10.10 -8.34 15.87
C PRO A 550 11.06 -8.95 16.90
N GLU A 551 12.34 -9.07 16.53
CA GLU A 551 13.33 -9.80 17.35
C GLU A 551 13.59 -9.17 18.73
N ASP A 552 13.58 -7.84 18.80
CA ASP A 552 13.86 -7.02 19.99
C ASP A 552 12.67 -6.87 20.94
N PHE A 553 11.50 -7.48 20.65
CA PHE A 553 10.34 -7.43 21.52
C PHE A 553 10.23 -8.71 22.36
N ASP A 554 10.15 -8.53 23.68
CA ASP A 554 10.01 -9.62 24.67
C ASP A 554 8.60 -9.57 25.27
N THR A 555 7.76 -10.52 24.86
CA THR A 555 6.37 -10.63 25.32
C THR A 555 6.28 -10.95 26.81
N GLY A 556 7.32 -11.53 27.41
CA GLY A 556 7.37 -11.83 28.85
C GLY A 556 7.45 -10.59 29.74
N LYS A 557 7.77 -9.43 29.17
CA LYS A 557 7.88 -8.17 29.89
C LYS A 557 6.62 -7.31 29.89
N VAL A 558 5.58 -7.75 29.18
CA VAL A 558 4.32 -6.99 29.08
C VAL A 558 3.18 -7.76 29.75
N PRO A 559 2.27 -7.06 30.44
CA PRO A 559 1.17 -7.71 31.16
C PRO A 559 0.18 -8.40 30.21
N GLU A 560 0.10 -7.95 28.96
CA GLU A 560 -0.82 -8.47 27.94
C GLU A 560 -0.37 -9.80 27.31
N LYS A 561 0.71 -10.44 27.81
CA LYS A 561 1.26 -11.67 27.23
C LYS A 561 0.20 -12.75 26.96
N VAL A 562 -0.70 -13.00 27.88
CA VAL A 562 -1.76 -14.01 27.69
C VAL A 562 -2.67 -13.68 26.52
N ILE A 563 -2.96 -12.40 26.29
CA ILE A 563 -3.78 -11.96 25.16
C ILE A 563 -2.99 -12.06 23.85
N ILE A 564 -1.70 -11.73 23.88
CA ILE A 564 -0.80 -11.93 22.71
C ILE A 564 -0.78 -13.42 22.32
N ASP A 565 -0.60 -14.31 23.28
CA ASP A 565 -0.57 -15.75 23.06
C ASP A 565 -1.91 -16.28 22.50
N LEU A 566 -3.05 -15.79 23.02
CA LEU A 566 -4.39 -16.13 22.52
C LEU A 566 -4.57 -15.66 21.08
N VAL A 567 -4.18 -14.43 20.76
CA VAL A 567 -4.26 -13.88 19.41
C VAL A 567 -3.34 -14.64 18.46
N ALA A 568 -2.11 -14.98 18.86
CA ALA A 568 -1.17 -15.75 18.03
C ALA A 568 -1.70 -17.14 17.66
N VAL A 569 -2.35 -17.83 18.58
CA VAL A 569 -3.00 -19.13 18.30
C VAL A 569 -4.22 -18.94 17.39
N ALA A 570 -5.07 -17.95 17.65
CA ALA A 570 -6.25 -17.65 16.85
C ALA A 570 -5.89 -17.24 15.41
N ASP A 571 -4.87 -16.39 15.24
CA ASP A 571 -4.30 -15.99 13.95
C ASP A 571 -3.83 -17.22 13.15
N CYS A 572 -3.03 -18.07 13.79
CA CYS A 572 -2.53 -19.29 13.15
C CYS A 572 -3.66 -20.22 12.69
N ILE A 573 -4.67 -20.42 13.53
CA ILE A 573 -5.83 -21.26 13.19
C ILE A 573 -6.59 -20.66 12.00
N ASP A 574 -6.91 -19.36 12.02
CA ASP A 574 -7.67 -18.76 10.94
C ASP A 574 -6.88 -18.74 9.63
N ALA A 575 -5.63 -18.28 9.66
CA ALA A 575 -4.78 -18.19 8.47
C ALA A 575 -4.58 -19.54 7.78
N ALA A 576 -4.41 -20.62 8.54
CA ALA A 576 -4.18 -21.94 7.99
C ALA A 576 -5.44 -22.66 7.48
N THR A 577 -6.63 -22.31 8.01
CA THR A 577 -7.88 -22.99 7.68
C THR A 577 -8.75 -22.22 6.67
N ASP A 578 -8.38 -20.99 6.30
CA ASP A 578 -9.17 -20.23 5.33
C ASP A 578 -9.03 -20.78 3.91
N THR A 579 -10.16 -21.17 3.32
CA THR A 579 -10.27 -21.70 1.96
C THR A 579 -10.89 -20.72 0.97
N VAL A 580 -11.25 -19.51 1.43
CA VAL A 580 -11.97 -18.53 0.62
C VAL A 580 -11.06 -17.40 0.17
N GLY A 581 -10.25 -16.84 1.06
CA GLY A 581 -9.44 -15.65 0.82
C GLY A 581 -7.94 -15.90 0.60
N ARG A 582 -7.51 -17.15 0.38
CA ARG A 582 -6.09 -17.52 0.27
C ARG A 582 -5.81 -18.34 -0.99
N SER A 583 -4.96 -17.83 -1.87
CA SER A 583 -4.55 -18.49 -3.12
C SER A 583 -3.51 -19.60 -2.94
N TYR A 584 -2.71 -19.54 -1.88
CA TYR A 584 -1.58 -20.45 -1.65
C TYR A 584 -1.88 -21.60 -0.68
N ASN A 585 -3.07 -21.62 -0.09
CA ASN A 585 -3.41 -22.56 0.95
C ASN A 585 -4.58 -23.48 0.53
N ARG A 586 -4.39 -24.78 0.66
CA ARG A 586 -5.48 -25.77 0.45
C ARG A 586 -6.45 -25.86 1.64
N GLY A 587 -6.23 -25.02 2.67
CA GLY A 587 -6.97 -25.05 3.91
C GLY A 587 -6.68 -26.32 4.72
N LYS A 588 -6.05 -26.17 5.87
CA LYS A 588 -5.88 -27.27 6.84
C LYS A 588 -7.21 -27.54 7.53
N THR A 589 -7.41 -28.77 7.94
CA THR A 589 -8.51 -29.10 8.86
C THR A 589 -8.17 -28.61 10.28
N LEU A 590 -9.18 -28.53 11.15
CA LEU A 590 -8.92 -28.23 12.57
C LEU A 590 -8.05 -29.30 13.23
N ASP A 591 -8.19 -30.58 12.83
CA ASP A 591 -7.36 -31.68 13.33
C ASP A 591 -5.89 -31.53 12.91
N ASP A 592 -5.63 -31.12 11.66
CA ASP A 592 -4.26 -30.82 11.21
C ASP A 592 -3.66 -29.67 12.03
N MET A 593 -4.46 -28.63 12.31
CA MET A 593 -4.02 -27.50 13.13
C MET A 593 -3.76 -27.89 14.58
N LYS A 594 -4.61 -28.73 15.15
CA LYS A 594 -4.43 -29.27 16.50
C LYS A 594 -3.12 -30.02 16.62
N ALA A 595 -2.78 -30.86 15.65
CA ALA A 595 -1.51 -31.59 15.61
C ALA A 595 -0.31 -30.62 15.57
N GLU A 596 -0.34 -29.60 14.69
CA GLU A 596 0.72 -28.61 14.57
C GLU A 596 0.89 -27.75 15.85
N LEU A 597 -0.23 -27.32 16.45
CA LEU A 597 -0.22 -26.55 17.69
C LEU A 597 0.35 -27.36 18.85
N THR A 598 0.02 -28.66 18.91
CA THR A 598 0.52 -29.60 19.93
C THR A 598 2.03 -29.81 19.78
N GLU A 599 2.53 -29.97 18.55
CA GLU A 599 3.97 -30.09 18.26
C GLU A 599 4.73 -28.81 18.70
N GLY A 600 4.14 -27.64 18.51
CA GLY A 600 4.72 -26.35 18.86
C GLY A 600 4.50 -25.91 20.32
N ALA A 601 3.77 -26.71 21.14
CA ALA A 601 3.46 -26.36 22.51
C ALA A 601 4.73 -26.22 23.38
N GLY A 602 4.79 -25.15 24.18
CA GLY A 602 5.94 -24.81 25.03
C GLY A 602 7.08 -24.10 24.33
N THR A 603 7.07 -24.01 22.99
CA THR A 603 8.03 -23.25 22.20
C THR A 603 7.34 -22.12 21.44
N ARG A 604 6.62 -22.45 20.39
CA ARG A 604 5.90 -21.48 19.56
C ARG A 604 4.57 -21.05 20.18
N TYR A 605 3.87 -21.99 20.83
CA TYR A 605 2.54 -21.78 21.37
C TYR A 605 2.50 -22.06 22.87
N THR A 606 1.59 -21.37 23.56
CA THR A 606 1.35 -21.53 24.98
C THR A 606 0.69 -22.88 25.28
N PRO A 607 1.29 -23.77 26.13
CA PRO A 607 0.78 -25.11 26.38
C PRO A 607 -0.67 -25.13 26.85
N TYR A 608 -1.03 -24.31 27.84
CA TYR A 608 -2.40 -24.28 28.38
C TYR A 608 -3.47 -23.78 27.42
N ILE A 609 -3.09 -23.00 26.37
CA ILE A 609 -4.04 -22.62 25.31
C ILE A 609 -4.20 -23.79 24.34
N VAL A 610 -3.12 -24.51 24.03
CA VAL A 610 -3.17 -25.71 23.17
C VAL A 610 -4.00 -26.81 23.82
N GLU A 611 -3.88 -27.01 25.14
CA GLU A 611 -4.69 -27.99 25.90
C GLU A 611 -6.20 -27.75 25.80
N LEU A 612 -6.65 -26.49 25.57
CA LEU A 612 -8.07 -26.21 25.37
C LEU A 612 -8.64 -26.93 24.14
N LEU A 613 -7.81 -27.25 23.16
CA LEU A 613 -8.23 -27.96 21.94
C LEU A 613 -8.48 -29.48 22.17
N GLU A 614 -8.21 -29.99 23.39
CA GLU A 614 -8.61 -31.35 23.78
C GLU A 614 -10.08 -31.40 24.19
N ASP A 615 -10.72 -30.28 24.51
CA ASP A 615 -12.14 -30.19 24.82
C ASP A 615 -12.98 -30.21 23.56
N GLU A 616 -13.83 -31.23 23.42
CA GLU A 616 -14.74 -31.39 22.28
C GLU A 616 -15.70 -30.21 22.10
N LYS A 617 -16.10 -29.53 23.19
CA LYS A 617 -16.98 -28.37 23.10
C LYS A 617 -16.23 -27.21 22.46
N VAL A 618 -14.98 -26.95 22.88
CA VAL A 618 -14.11 -25.93 22.29
C VAL A 618 -13.91 -26.21 20.79
N CYS A 619 -13.61 -27.46 20.43
CA CYS A 619 -13.45 -27.86 19.03
C CYS A 619 -14.73 -27.63 18.20
N ARG A 620 -15.92 -27.93 18.76
CA ARG A 620 -17.20 -27.66 18.08
C ARG A 620 -17.44 -26.15 17.90
N ASP A 621 -17.18 -25.36 18.92
CA ASP A 621 -17.34 -23.89 18.86
C ASP A 621 -16.38 -23.27 17.81
N ILE A 622 -15.11 -23.71 17.80
CA ILE A 622 -14.12 -23.29 16.79
C ILE A 622 -14.57 -23.73 15.38
N THR A 623 -15.03 -24.98 15.21
CA THR A 623 -15.52 -25.49 13.91
C THR A 623 -16.68 -24.64 13.39
N TYR A 624 -17.63 -24.27 14.26
CA TYR A 624 -18.72 -23.37 13.88
C TYR A 624 -18.19 -22.02 13.40
N ILE A 625 -17.20 -21.43 14.12
CA ILE A 625 -16.59 -20.18 13.74
C ILE A 625 -15.89 -20.29 12.37
N LEU A 626 -15.07 -21.33 12.17
CA LEU A 626 -14.31 -21.56 10.95
C LEU A 626 -15.18 -21.89 9.72
N THR A 627 -16.41 -22.32 9.92
CA THR A 627 -17.33 -22.69 8.84
C THR A 627 -18.45 -21.64 8.67
N GLN A 628 -19.49 -21.72 9.47
CA GLN A 628 -20.71 -20.94 9.30
C GLN A 628 -20.49 -19.45 9.56
N TYR A 629 -19.75 -19.07 10.62
CA TYR A 629 -19.50 -17.66 10.93
C TYR A 629 -18.61 -17.03 9.86
N ARG A 630 -17.52 -17.70 9.43
CA ARG A 630 -16.62 -17.21 8.36
C ARG A 630 -17.39 -16.97 7.06
N GLU A 631 -18.26 -17.91 6.66
CA GLU A 631 -19.04 -17.78 5.43
C GLU A 631 -19.99 -16.57 5.49
N ARG A 632 -20.71 -16.38 6.60
CA ARG A 632 -21.56 -15.20 6.80
C ARG A 632 -20.75 -13.91 6.75
N LEU A 633 -19.59 -13.89 7.36
CA LEU A 633 -18.73 -12.72 7.40
C LEU A 633 -18.22 -12.35 6.01
N TYR A 634 -17.76 -13.32 5.21
CA TYR A 634 -17.41 -13.06 3.81
C TYR A 634 -18.61 -12.52 3.04
N ARG A 635 -19.77 -13.11 3.16
CA ARG A 635 -20.99 -12.63 2.49
C ARG A 635 -21.31 -11.18 2.86
N SER A 636 -21.40 -10.86 4.15
CA SER A 636 -21.73 -9.51 4.59
C SER A 636 -20.70 -8.46 4.13
N THR A 637 -19.41 -8.80 4.15
CA THR A 637 -18.33 -7.93 3.69
C THR A 637 -18.45 -7.64 2.20
N TYR A 638 -18.62 -8.66 1.38
CA TYR A 638 -18.72 -8.48 -0.07
C TYR A 638 -20.07 -7.91 -0.50
N MET A 639 -21.17 -8.14 0.24
CA MET A 639 -22.44 -7.42 0.05
C MET A 639 -22.25 -5.93 0.19
N ARG A 640 -21.55 -5.48 1.22
CA ARG A 640 -21.25 -4.07 1.43
C ARG A 640 -20.44 -3.49 0.27
N LEU A 641 -19.44 -4.21 -0.23
CA LEU A 641 -18.62 -3.81 -1.35
C LEU A 641 -19.38 -3.75 -2.67
N GLN A 642 -20.30 -4.66 -2.89
CA GLN A 642 -21.12 -4.70 -4.10
C GLN A 642 -22.30 -3.73 -4.06
N GLN A 643 -22.50 -2.99 -2.97
CA GLN A 643 -23.67 -2.11 -2.78
C GLN A 643 -24.98 -2.85 -3.07
N VAL A 644 -25.14 -4.03 -2.49
CA VAL A 644 -26.31 -4.89 -2.70
C VAL A 644 -27.59 -4.13 -2.39
N THR A 645 -28.62 -4.32 -3.21
CA THR A 645 -29.89 -3.64 -3.11
C THR A 645 -30.67 -4.06 -1.84
N GLU A 646 -31.61 -3.25 -1.40
CA GLU A 646 -32.49 -3.58 -0.26
C GLU A 646 -33.20 -4.93 -0.42
N TRP A 647 -33.54 -5.30 -1.66
CA TRP A 647 -34.16 -6.59 -1.98
C TRP A 647 -33.24 -7.77 -1.65
N GLU A 648 -31.96 -7.68 -1.97
CA GLU A 648 -30.98 -8.75 -1.69
C GLU A 648 -30.65 -8.80 -0.19
N SER A 649 -30.65 -7.67 0.50
CA SER A 649 -30.47 -7.65 1.96
C SER A 649 -31.65 -8.28 2.70
N HIS A 650 -32.89 -8.06 2.24
CA HIS A 650 -34.08 -8.72 2.81
C HIS A 650 -34.07 -10.24 2.64
N ASP A 651 -33.64 -10.73 1.47
CA ASP A 651 -33.48 -12.19 1.24
C ASP A 651 -32.42 -12.79 2.16
N PHE A 652 -31.38 -12.05 2.47
CA PHE A 652 -30.30 -12.47 3.38
C PHE A 652 -30.78 -12.53 4.84
N GLU A 653 -31.46 -11.49 5.34
CA GLU A 653 -32.02 -11.43 6.69
C GLU A 653 -33.08 -12.54 6.93
N SER A 654 -33.90 -12.84 5.92
CA SER A 654 -34.88 -13.93 6.01
C SER A 654 -34.26 -15.33 6.09
N GLN A 655 -33.03 -15.51 5.59
CA GLN A 655 -32.28 -16.76 5.70
C GLN A 655 -31.52 -16.90 7.03
N GLU A 656 -31.18 -15.78 7.71
CA GLU A 656 -30.57 -15.81 9.04
C GLU A 656 -31.59 -16.16 10.15
N MET A 657 -32.88 -15.90 9.93
CA MET A 657 -33.94 -16.20 10.90
C MET A 657 -34.54 -17.61 10.74
N GLN A 658 -34.18 -18.39 9.71
CA GLN A 658 -34.52 -19.78 9.52
C GLN A 658 -33.36 -20.72 9.91
#